data_5e9a3f1203e441941ecbec66d4de4334
#
_entry.id   5e9a3f1203e441941ecbec66d4de4334
#
_cell.length_a   1.000
_cell.length_b   1.000
_cell.length_c   1.000
_cell.angle_alpha   90.00
_cell.angle_beta   90.00
_cell.angle_gamma   90.00
#
_symmetry.space_group_name_H-M   'P 1'
#
loop_
_entity.id
_entity.type
_entity.pdbx_description
1 polymer ?
#
loop_
_entity_poly.entity_id
_entity_poly.type
_entity_poly.pdbx_seq_one_letter_code
_entity_poly.pdbx_strand_id
1 'polypeptide(L)'
;MPFDYKNTQLPVAEIIPEVPQKLKDHTTVIIGAPPGAGKSTLLPLCLFEESFLAGRKIIMLEPRRLAARSIAMRMAELLSEDVGQTVGYRIRFENRVSAQTKIEVVTEGILTRMLQSDNALEQVGLVIFDEFHERNLQADLALALCREAQQVLRPDLRIMIMSATLNIPQLQSLLNAPVIESKGRQYPVDVIYTNDADEFLLPELVAQTIARAMKEHQGDVLAFLPGEGEIRKCEEILKNQFMNSDTERSRSINIHPLYGMLPHNEQYAAIMPNKQGKRKIVLATSIAETSLTIEGISIVVDSGFGRRSRFDPASGLSRLETLRISKDAADQRAGRAGRLSAGVCYRLWTKATHERMAEHRIPEIMEADLCSLVLELSKWGSDDINNMCWLTLPPKNNLQQAYDTLQQIGALEQTKITEHGKQVHQLACHPRIAHMLLLAETTAMKNLGCDIAGILEERDPLPKDSGIDLNLRIEALRRARSNNAFTNKFKRIEKNAASYRKLLNLEIDNSIIDAYETGLLLAYAYPERIASAKPGNNAQFQLANGKIAAAGHKDDLAHEAWLAVANMDLRDGLGKIFMAAPLNPKDLIHLVKEKQNISWDTRKGGLIASTELKIGSIVLKSSPIKNPDSELVIEAICNAIKTEGESLLDFTDHFTQLQNRIGSLAAWHPDEQWPQSNTTYLLQNAKEWLGPYVKDIRKVEELKRLDVYEALLHSLTWEQQQLLEQLAPAKLEVPSGSKIRIEYFANGSQPIIAVRLQEVFGMTDTPTVNKGNIKTVLHLLSPGYKPVQVTTDLKSFWNNTYHEVKKELQRRYPKHAWPDDPWIATAVAKGRSTKF
;
A
#
# COMPACT_ATOMS: atom_id res chain seq x y z
N MET A 1 15.11 23.02 43.32
CA MET A 1 14.75 24.40 42.95
C MET A 1 14.30 24.36 41.52
N PRO A 2 13.26 25.10 41.09
CA PRO A 2 12.87 25.13 39.69
C PRO A 2 14.07 25.58 38.84
N PHE A 3 14.23 24.96 37.67
CA PHE A 3 15.31 25.29 36.76
C PHE A 3 15.20 26.75 36.28
N ASP A 4 16.26 27.56 36.53
CA ASP A 4 16.26 28.97 36.12
C ASP A 4 16.70 29.12 34.66
N TYR A 5 15.72 29.25 33.75
CA TYR A 5 15.94 29.47 32.34
C TYR A 5 16.19 30.94 31.94
N LYS A 6 15.95 31.89 32.86
CA LYS A 6 16.03 33.34 32.58
C LYS A 6 17.43 33.81 32.21
N ASN A 7 18.45 33.08 32.67
CA ASN A 7 19.85 33.37 32.39
C ASN A 7 20.31 32.78 31.03
N THR A 8 19.44 32.08 30.29
CA THR A 8 19.80 31.53 28.99
C THR A 8 19.45 32.50 27.84
N GLN A 9 20.38 32.62 26.87
CA GLN A 9 20.14 33.46 25.66
C GLN A 9 19.47 32.69 24.54
N LEU A 10 18.92 31.49 24.80
CA LEU A 10 18.30 30.65 23.80
C LEU A 10 16.92 31.19 23.40
N PRO A 11 16.59 31.21 22.12
CA PRO A 11 15.35 31.82 21.62
C PRO A 11 14.05 31.22 22.18
N VAL A 12 14.06 29.95 22.52
CA VAL A 12 12.86 29.27 23.10
C VAL A 12 12.47 29.86 24.45
N ALA A 13 13.38 30.56 25.15
CA ALA A 13 13.10 31.18 26.45
C ALA A 13 11.94 32.20 26.38
N GLU A 14 11.69 32.81 25.21
CA GLU A 14 10.61 33.77 25.02
C GLU A 14 9.21 33.14 25.12
N ILE A 15 9.06 31.88 24.76
CA ILE A 15 7.76 31.17 24.78
C ILE A 15 7.56 30.31 26.02
N ILE A 16 8.59 30.07 26.85
CA ILE A 16 8.52 29.26 28.08
C ILE A 16 7.37 29.69 29.02
N PRO A 17 7.09 31.00 29.27
CA PRO A 17 6.00 31.40 30.16
C PRO A 17 4.60 30.99 29.63
N GLU A 18 4.42 30.89 28.32
CA GLU A 18 3.13 30.59 27.72
C GLU A 18 2.85 29.06 27.68
N VAL A 19 3.88 28.23 27.51
CA VAL A 19 3.73 26.77 27.29
C VAL A 19 3.02 26.07 28.46
N PRO A 20 3.39 26.29 29.77
CA PRO A 20 2.68 25.64 30.88
C PRO A 20 1.21 26.04 30.96
N GLN A 21 0.90 27.31 30.70
CA GLN A 21 -0.50 27.78 30.71
C GLN A 21 -1.31 27.09 29.59
N LYS A 22 -0.78 27.03 28.36
CA LYS A 22 -1.46 26.36 27.26
C LYS A 22 -1.65 24.87 27.53
N LEU A 23 -0.69 24.18 28.15
CA LEU A 23 -0.80 22.79 28.54
C LEU A 23 -1.79 22.53 29.70
N LYS A 24 -2.10 23.54 30.52
CA LYS A 24 -3.18 23.47 31.52
C LYS A 24 -4.55 23.56 30.85
N ASP A 25 -4.70 24.46 29.87
CA ASP A 25 -5.96 24.73 29.17
C ASP A 25 -6.26 23.69 28.08
N HIS A 26 -5.22 23.11 27.48
CA HIS A 26 -5.31 22.15 26.36
C HIS A 26 -4.44 20.91 26.62
N THR A 27 -4.97 19.75 26.29
CA THR A 27 -4.25 18.47 26.44
C THR A 27 -3.27 18.20 25.30
N THR A 28 -3.33 18.96 24.21
CA THR A 28 -2.38 18.87 23.09
C THR A 28 -1.94 20.27 22.69
N VAL A 29 -0.63 20.48 22.51
CA VAL A 29 -0.02 21.75 22.10
C VAL A 29 1.05 21.52 21.05
N ILE A 30 1.16 22.41 20.07
CA ILE A 30 2.17 22.37 19.00
C ILE A 30 3.16 23.52 19.24
N ILE A 31 4.45 23.21 19.21
CA ILE A 31 5.55 24.18 19.33
C ILE A 31 6.27 24.29 17.99
N GLY A 32 6.20 25.46 17.38
CA GLY A 32 6.97 25.83 16.19
C GLY A 32 8.25 26.58 16.60
N ALA A 33 9.42 26.00 16.40
CA ALA A 33 10.66 26.68 16.69
C ALA A 33 11.80 26.18 15.79
N PRO A 34 12.66 27.05 15.27
CA PRO A 34 13.76 26.66 14.41
C PRO A 34 14.77 25.74 15.13
N PRO A 35 15.55 24.95 14.37
CA PRO A 35 16.60 24.11 14.96
C PRO A 35 17.62 24.95 15.73
N GLY A 36 18.00 24.47 16.92
CA GLY A 36 18.97 25.17 17.80
C GLY A 36 18.36 26.24 18.70
N ALA A 37 17.04 26.45 18.65
CA ALA A 37 16.35 27.37 19.58
C ALA A 37 16.38 26.92 21.06
N GLY A 38 16.83 25.70 21.37
CA GLY A 38 16.86 25.13 22.70
C GLY A 38 15.59 24.40 23.13
N LYS A 39 14.66 24.16 22.21
CA LYS A 39 13.37 23.50 22.49
C LYS A 39 13.53 22.14 23.17
N SER A 40 14.44 21.30 22.68
CA SER A 40 14.64 19.92 23.15
C SER A 40 15.29 19.83 24.54
N THR A 41 15.97 20.88 24.98
CA THR A 41 16.65 20.90 26.28
C THR A 41 15.92 21.70 27.35
N LEU A 42 15.43 22.91 27.00
CA LEU A 42 14.84 23.79 28.00
C LEU A 42 13.38 23.48 28.30
N LEU A 43 12.54 23.17 27.27
CA LEU A 43 11.12 22.95 27.52
C LEU A 43 10.85 21.78 28.48
N PRO A 44 11.46 20.58 28.32
CA PRO A 44 11.25 19.51 29.29
C PRO A 44 11.67 19.88 30.71
N LEU A 45 12.81 20.62 30.87
CA LEU A 45 13.30 21.09 32.17
C LEU A 45 12.42 22.14 32.84
N CYS A 46 11.68 22.92 32.06
CA CYS A 46 10.75 23.90 32.60
C CYS A 46 9.37 23.29 32.95
N LEU A 47 9.07 22.08 32.46
CA LEU A 47 7.76 21.46 32.61
C LEU A 47 7.71 20.34 33.64
N PHE A 48 8.83 19.73 34.05
CA PHE A 48 8.84 18.48 34.83
C PHE A 48 8.29 18.62 36.27
N GLU A 49 8.21 19.83 36.83
CA GLU A 49 7.62 20.13 38.15
C GLU A 49 6.19 20.71 38.03
N GLU A 50 5.65 20.85 36.85
CA GLU A 50 4.32 21.46 36.67
C GLU A 50 3.21 20.61 37.29
N SER A 51 2.27 21.29 37.93
CA SER A 51 1.17 20.66 38.68
C SER A 51 0.27 19.74 37.85
N PHE A 52 0.12 20.03 36.57
CA PHE A 52 -0.70 19.21 35.66
C PHE A 52 -0.12 17.81 35.39
N LEU A 53 1.17 17.59 35.68
CA LEU A 53 1.78 16.25 35.59
C LEU A 53 1.34 15.35 36.74
N ALA A 54 0.84 15.89 37.82
CA ALA A 54 0.47 15.14 39.04
C ALA A 54 1.57 14.20 39.55
N GLY A 55 2.83 14.64 39.48
CA GLY A 55 4.01 13.86 39.88
C GLY A 55 4.46 12.78 38.87
N ARG A 56 3.79 12.65 37.75
CA ARG A 56 4.13 11.69 36.67
C ARG A 56 5.29 12.18 35.82
N LYS A 57 5.84 11.27 35.02
CA LYS A 57 7.00 11.50 34.16
C LYS A 57 6.66 12.24 32.88
N ILE A 58 7.68 12.84 32.30
CA ILE A 58 7.71 13.31 30.92
C ILE A 58 8.47 12.25 30.10
N ILE A 59 7.84 11.79 29.01
CA ILE A 59 8.51 10.99 27.98
C ILE A 59 8.74 11.88 26.77
N MET A 60 10.00 12.00 26.33
CA MET A 60 10.37 12.76 25.15
C MET A 60 10.87 11.83 24.05
N LEU A 61 10.14 11.78 22.95
CA LEU A 61 10.52 11.00 21.76
C LEU A 61 11.52 11.80 20.93
N GLU A 62 12.70 11.20 20.72
CA GLU A 62 13.74 11.71 19.84
C GLU A 62 14.11 10.64 18.80
N PRO A 63 14.03 10.91 17.49
CA PRO A 63 14.22 9.90 16.46
C PRO A 63 15.63 9.29 16.40
N ARG A 64 16.62 10.00 16.90
CA ARG A 64 18.03 9.63 16.74
C ARG A 64 18.71 9.28 18.05
N ARG A 65 19.30 8.08 18.15
CA ARG A 65 19.98 7.58 19.36
C ARG A 65 21.06 8.52 19.89
N LEU A 66 21.87 9.10 18.96
CA LEU A 66 22.93 10.02 19.36
C LEU A 66 22.33 11.30 19.95
N ALA A 67 21.30 11.84 19.32
CA ALA A 67 20.64 13.04 19.81
C ALA A 67 19.92 12.77 21.14
N ALA A 68 19.19 11.67 21.29
CA ALA A 68 18.53 11.30 22.54
C ALA A 68 19.52 11.28 23.72
N ARG A 69 20.69 10.65 23.52
CA ARG A 69 21.75 10.63 24.52
C ARG A 69 22.32 12.04 24.81
N SER A 70 22.67 12.78 23.75
CA SER A 70 23.27 14.11 23.89
C SER A 70 22.33 15.09 24.56
N ILE A 71 21.04 15.06 24.24
CA ILE A 71 20.00 15.88 24.85
C ILE A 71 19.84 15.54 26.33
N ALA A 72 19.75 14.24 26.67
CA ALA A 72 19.66 13.81 28.07
C ALA A 72 20.90 14.21 28.87
N MET A 73 22.08 14.04 28.31
CA MET A 73 23.34 14.49 28.97
C MET A 73 23.34 16.01 29.17
N ARG A 74 22.93 16.78 28.15
CA ARG A 74 22.89 18.24 28.25
C ARG A 74 21.89 18.74 29.30
N MET A 75 20.72 18.10 29.37
CA MET A 75 19.70 18.43 30.38
C MET A 75 20.22 18.12 31.80
N ALA A 76 20.88 16.97 31.99
CA ALA A 76 21.50 16.61 33.28
C ALA A 76 22.60 17.60 33.68
N GLU A 77 23.49 17.98 32.73
CA GLU A 77 24.49 19.05 32.97
C GLU A 77 23.86 20.37 33.43
N LEU A 78 22.76 20.79 32.82
CA LEU A 78 22.01 22.01 33.14
C LEU A 78 21.43 21.95 34.57
N LEU A 79 21.11 20.75 35.06
CA LEU A 79 20.69 20.50 36.43
C LEU A 79 21.88 20.28 37.40
N SER A 80 23.10 20.21 36.87
CA SER A 80 24.32 19.82 37.62
C SER A 80 24.23 18.42 38.26
N GLU A 81 23.61 17.48 37.52
CA GLU A 81 23.38 16.10 37.91
C GLU A 81 24.01 15.12 36.92
N ASP A 82 24.19 13.87 37.34
CA ASP A 82 24.54 12.78 36.45
C ASP A 82 23.28 12.25 35.71
N VAL A 83 23.49 11.78 34.48
CA VAL A 83 22.41 11.13 33.69
C VAL A 83 21.93 9.87 34.40
N GLY A 84 20.60 9.76 34.54
CA GLY A 84 19.93 8.68 35.25
C GLY A 84 19.34 9.11 36.58
N GLN A 85 19.59 10.35 37.03
CA GLN A 85 18.91 10.98 38.17
C GLN A 85 17.57 11.58 37.68
N THR A 86 17.43 12.90 37.70
CA THR A 86 16.20 13.57 37.24
C THR A 86 15.96 13.36 35.76
N VAL A 87 17.03 13.37 34.95
CA VAL A 87 16.98 13.13 33.50
C VAL A 87 17.65 11.82 33.14
N GLY A 88 16.98 11.01 32.34
CA GLY A 88 17.55 9.77 31.84
C GLY A 88 17.21 9.53 30.37
N TYR A 89 17.72 8.45 29.80
CA TYR A 89 17.35 8.04 28.43
C TYR A 89 17.24 6.53 28.34
N ARG A 90 16.40 6.10 27.35
CA ARG A 90 16.29 4.70 26.90
C ARG A 90 16.43 4.64 25.39
N ILE A 91 17.46 3.96 24.94
CA ILE A 91 17.70 3.68 23.52
C ILE A 91 17.94 2.19 23.33
N ARG A 92 17.89 1.70 22.11
CA ARG A 92 18.10 0.28 21.84
C ARG A 92 19.45 -0.19 22.40
N PHE A 93 19.43 -1.20 23.27
CA PHE A 93 20.56 -1.81 23.96
C PHE A 93 21.24 -0.94 25.02
N GLU A 94 20.73 0.22 25.38
CA GLU A 94 21.29 1.06 26.43
C GLU A 94 20.17 1.77 27.20
N ASN A 95 20.29 1.73 28.53
CA ASN A 95 19.32 2.29 29.45
C ASN A 95 20.07 3.02 30.61
N ARG A 96 19.75 4.28 30.83
CA ARG A 96 20.29 5.14 31.91
C ARG A 96 19.12 5.89 32.56
N VAL A 97 18.35 5.17 33.36
CA VAL A 97 17.23 5.70 34.15
C VAL A 97 17.22 5.04 35.54
N SER A 98 16.63 5.72 36.50
CA SER A 98 16.40 5.24 37.86
C SER A 98 14.96 5.51 38.31
N ALA A 99 14.63 5.14 39.55
CA ALA A 99 13.35 5.46 40.15
C ALA A 99 13.13 6.97 40.31
N GLN A 100 14.21 7.76 40.37
CA GLN A 100 14.14 9.22 40.49
C GLN A 100 13.94 9.96 39.18
N THR A 101 14.08 9.25 38.04
CA THR A 101 13.99 9.85 36.70
C THR A 101 12.59 10.39 36.43
N LYS A 102 12.51 11.69 36.18
CA LYS A 102 11.28 12.44 35.85
C LYS A 102 11.15 12.73 34.35
N ILE A 103 12.26 12.87 33.64
CA ILE A 103 12.31 13.10 32.20
C ILE A 103 13.06 11.92 31.57
N GLU A 104 12.39 11.18 30.74
CA GLU A 104 13.00 10.07 29.98
C GLU A 104 13.05 10.41 28.49
N VAL A 105 14.25 10.57 27.94
CA VAL A 105 14.40 10.72 26.47
C VAL A 105 14.48 9.33 25.85
N VAL A 106 13.54 9.04 24.96
CA VAL A 106 13.41 7.70 24.36
C VAL A 106 13.48 7.77 22.84
N THR A 107 13.99 6.69 22.23
CA THR A 107 13.86 6.53 20.78
C THR A 107 12.49 5.92 20.42
N GLU A 108 12.06 6.13 19.18
CA GLU A 108 10.71 5.83 18.69
C GLU A 108 10.19 4.43 19.04
N GLY A 109 10.95 3.38 18.74
CA GLY A 109 10.53 2.01 19.03
C GLY A 109 10.46 1.68 20.54
N ILE A 110 11.01 2.52 21.43
CA ILE A 110 10.88 2.38 22.88
C ILE A 110 9.49 2.87 23.32
N LEU A 111 9.05 4.04 22.83
CA LEU A 111 7.72 4.58 23.15
C LEU A 111 6.60 3.62 22.68
N THR A 112 6.69 3.09 21.46
CA THR A 112 5.73 2.11 20.95
C THR A 112 5.65 0.87 21.85
N ARG A 113 6.81 0.35 22.32
CA ARG A 113 6.82 -0.77 23.27
C ARG A 113 6.23 -0.42 24.64
N MET A 114 6.47 0.79 25.13
CA MET A 114 5.86 1.27 26.38
C MET A 114 4.35 1.27 26.26
N LEU A 115 3.81 1.81 25.16
CA LEU A 115 2.38 1.80 24.84
C LEU A 115 1.81 0.38 24.74
N GLN A 116 2.54 -0.56 24.12
CA GLN A 116 2.11 -1.96 24.01
C GLN A 116 2.14 -2.73 25.35
N SER A 117 2.95 -2.29 26.30
CA SER A 117 3.00 -2.91 27.64
C SER A 117 2.07 -2.24 28.65
N ASP A 118 1.79 -0.97 28.47
CA ASP A 118 0.90 -0.13 29.28
C ASP A 118 0.18 0.85 28.36
N ASN A 119 -0.99 0.44 27.87
CA ASN A 119 -1.77 1.20 26.89
C ASN A 119 -2.23 2.56 27.46
N ALA A 120 -2.35 2.67 28.76
CA ALA A 120 -2.73 3.89 29.47
C ALA A 120 -1.56 4.82 29.78
N LEU A 121 -0.31 4.35 29.67
CA LEU A 121 0.88 5.10 30.11
C LEU A 121 0.69 5.71 31.51
N GLU A 122 0.26 4.89 32.48
CA GLU A 122 -0.20 5.35 33.80
C GLU A 122 0.78 6.29 34.51
N GLN A 123 2.09 6.05 34.38
CA GLN A 123 3.16 6.81 35.00
C GLN A 123 3.59 8.05 34.18
N VAL A 124 2.93 8.32 33.05
CA VAL A 124 3.28 9.42 32.15
C VAL A 124 2.22 10.52 32.19
N GLY A 125 2.66 11.74 32.38
CA GLY A 125 1.81 12.94 32.38
C GLY A 125 1.89 13.74 31.07
N LEU A 126 3.06 13.67 30.41
CA LEU A 126 3.31 14.39 29.15
C LEU A 126 4.18 13.54 28.22
N VAL A 127 3.75 13.42 26.97
CA VAL A 127 4.54 12.87 25.86
C VAL A 127 4.95 14.01 24.94
N ILE A 128 6.24 14.16 24.71
CA ILE A 128 6.82 15.16 23.81
C ILE A 128 7.33 14.46 22.56
N PHE A 129 6.86 14.89 21.40
CA PHE A 129 7.37 14.45 20.10
C PHE A 129 8.33 15.50 19.57
N ASP A 130 9.64 15.23 19.63
CA ASP A 130 10.65 16.15 19.07
C ASP A 130 10.96 15.81 17.60
N GLU A 131 11.40 16.82 16.85
CA GLU A 131 11.75 16.71 15.43
C GLU A 131 10.65 16.02 14.56
N PHE A 132 9.38 16.24 14.91
CA PHE A 132 8.25 15.55 14.25
C PHE A 132 8.18 15.80 12.74
N HIS A 133 8.78 16.90 12.27
CA HIS A 133 8.92 17.20 10.84
C HIS A 133 9.80 16.21 10.06
N GLU A 134 10.56 15.33 10.72
CA GLU A 134 11.28 14.24 10.03
C GLU A 134 10.34 13.19 9.42
N ARG A 135 9.10 13.11 9.91
CA ARG A 135 8.02 12.25 9.39
C ARG A 135 8.41 10.79 9.31
N ASN A 136 9.04 10.28 10.36
CA ASN A 136 9.37 8.87 10.49
C ASN A 136 8.12 8.02 10.74
N LEU A 137 8.09 6.82 10.19
CA LEU A 137 6.98 5.87 10.36
C LEU A 137 6.65 5.59 11.83
N GLN A 138 7.68 5.42 12.66
CA GLN A 138 7.52 5.11 14.09
C GLN A 138 7.02 6.30 14.90
N ALA A 139 7.38 7.54 14.53
CA ALA A 139 6.85 8.74 15.18
C ALA A 139 5.37 8.95 14.81
N ASP A 140 5.00 8.75 13.53
CA ASP A 140 3.61 8.82 13.08
C ASP A 140 2.76 7.74 13.79
N LEU A 141 3.26 6.50 13.93
CA LEU A 141 2.60 5.43 14.69
C LEU A 141 2.45 5.77 16.18
N ALA A 142 3.53 6.20 16.81
CA ALA A 142 3.50 6.54 18.24
C ALA A 142 2.50 7.68 18.53
N LEU A 143 2.41 8.68 17.65
CA LEU A 143 1.41 9.75 17.78
C LEU A 143 -0.01 9.19 17.65
N ALA A 144 -0.26 8.33 16.67
CA ALA A 144 -1.58 7.73 16.48
C ALA A 144 -2.02 6.93 17.72
N LEU A 145 -1.12 6.09 18.27
CA LEU A 145 -1.37 5.33 19.50
C LEU A 145 -1.56 6.21 20.74
N CYS A 146 -0.72 7.25 20.91
CA CYS A 146 -0.84 8.20 22.03
C CYS A 146 -2.17 8.97 21.96
N ARG A 147 -2.63 9.35 20.76
CA ARG A 147 -3.91 10.03 20.58
C ARG A 147 -5.08 9.13 20.91
N GLU A 148 -5.03 7.87 20.50
CA GLU A 148 -6.07 6.90 20.86
C GLU A 148 -6.10 6.62 22.36
N ALA A 149 -4.93 6.42 23.00
CA ALA A 149 -4.82 6.30 24.45
C ALA A 149 -5.36 7.55 25.16
N GLN A 150 -5.07 8.75 24.66
CA GLN A 150 -5.57 10.00 25.20
C GLN A 150 -7.09 10.11 25.10
N GLN A 151 -7.67 9.71 23.96
CA GLN A 151 -9.12 9.85 23.72
C GLN A 151 -9.95 8.81 24.48
N VAL A 152 -9.42 7.58 24.62
CA VAL A 152 -10.19 6.44 25.16
C VAL A 152 -9.86 6.16 26.63
N LEU A 153 -8.58 6.19 27.01
CA LEU A 153 -8.09 5.72 28.32
C LEU A 153 -7.67 6.87 29.25
N ARG A 154 -7.03 7.91 28.71
CA ARG A 154 -6.33 8.94 29.49
C ARG A 154 -6.62 10.34 28.98
N PRO A 155 -7.83 10.87 29.18
CA PRO A 155 -8.16 12.26 28.76
C PRO A 155 -7.27 13.34 29.38
N ASP A 156 -6.58 13.01 30.46
CA ASP A 156 -5.62 13.86 31.16
C ASP A 156 -4.18 13.79 30.60
N LEU A 157 -3.87 12.80 29.74
CA LEU A 157 -2.55 12.68 29.12
C LEU A 157 -2.27 13.88 28.21
N ARG A 158 -1.14 14.52 28.40
CA ARG A 158 -0.75 15.64 27.56
C ARG A 158 0.18 15.24 26.45
N ILE A 159 0.02 15.86 25.30
CA ILE A 159 0.84 15.64 24.11
C ILE A 159 1.41 16.98 23.66
N MET A 160 2.71 17.07 23.50
CA MET A 160 3.38 18.24 22.93
C MET A 160 4.16 17.84 21.69
N ILE A 161 3.90 18.50 20.57
CA ILE A 161 4.59 18.24 19.31
C ILE A 161 5.53 19.40 19.03
N MET A 162 6.81 19.10 18.86
CA MET A 162 7.82 20.09 18.50
C MET A 162 8.27 19.89 17.06
N SER A 163 8.17 20.94 16.26
CA SER A 163 8.51 20.93 14.83
C SER A 163 9.31 22.17 14.44
N ALA A 164 10.27 22.01 13.56
CA ALA A 164 11.09 23.13 13.07
C ALA A 164 10.44 23.90 11.92
N THR A 165 9.54 23.30 11.14
CA THR A 165 8.97 23.87 9.91
C THR A 165 7.62 23.26 9.51
N LEU A 166 6.91 23.98 8.68
CA LEU A 166 6.03 23.72 7.53
C LEU A 166 4.74 22.89 7.65
N ASN A 167 4.61 21.91 8.52
CA ASN A 167 3.35 21.12 8.61
C ASN A 167 2.46 21.58 9.77
N ILE A 168 2.76 22.75 10.35
CA ILE A 168 2.00 23.29 11.49
C ILE A 168 0.52 23.43 11.19
N PRO A 169 0.06 24.00 10.05
CA PRO A 169 -1.38 24.12 9.76
C PRO A 169 -2.09 22.77 9.65
N GLN A 170 -1.44 21.77 9.05
CA GLN A 170 -2.02 20.41 8.95
C GLN A 170 -2.10 19.74 10.33
N LEU A 171 -1.04 19.85 11.15
CA LEU A 171 -1.03 19.34 12.52
C LEU A 171 -2.08 20.04 13.38
N GLN A 172 -2.20 21.34 13.25
CA GLN A 172 -3.20 22.13 13.98
C GLN A 172 -4.62 21.67 13.64
N SER A 173 -4.92 21.50 12.36
CA SER A 173 -6.22 21.02 11.90
C SER A 173 -6.50 19.59 12.37
N LEU A 174 -5.51 18.67 12.25
CA LEU A 174 -5.65 17.27 12.65
C LEU A 174 -5.88 17.12 14.15
N LEU A 175 -5.13 17.86 14.96
CA LEU A 175 -5.10 17.68 16.42
C LEU A 175 -6.03 18.64 17.16
N ASN A 176 -6.58 19.65 16.46
CA ASN A 176 -7.34 20.75 17.05
C ASN A 176 -6.59 21.39 18.23
N ALA A 177 -5.29 21.68 18.04
CA ALA A 177 -4.38 22.09 19.08
C ALA A 177 -3.85 23.52 18.86
N PRO A 178 -3.66 24.34 19.91
CA PRO A 178 -3.04 25.65 19.79
C PRO A 178 -1.57 25.52 19.38
N VAL A 179 -1.09 26.52 18.65
CA VAL A 179 0.29 26.64 18.20
C VAL A 179 0.96 27.77 18.96
N ILE A 180 2.18 27.52 19.43
CA ILE A 180 3.07 28.52 20.00
C ILE A 180 4.33 28.56 19.14
N GLU A 181 4.69 29.73 18.62
CA GLU A 181 5.83 29.89 17.74
C GLU A 181 6.93 30.74 18.38
N SER A 182 8.17 30.23 18.34
CA SER A 182 9.38 31.00 18.63
C SER A 182 10.04 31.42 17.32
N LYS A 183 10.26 32.70 17.13
CA LYS A 183 10.90 33.23 15.91
C LYS A 183 12.35 32.83 15.77
N GLY A 184 13.02 32.52 16.87
CA GLY A 184 14.42 32.15 16.87
C GLY A 184 15.35 33.28 16.43
N ARG A 185 16.66 33.01 16.53
CA ARG A 185 17.69 33.87 15.91
C ARG A 185 18.42 33.04 14.87
N GLN A 186 18.38 33.46 13.63
CA GLN A 186 19.21 32.91 12.56
C GLN A 186 20.04 34.05 11.96
N TYR A 187 21.32 33.78 11.76
CA TYR A 187 22.18 34.69 11.01
C TYR A 187 22.06 34.38 9.51
N PRO A 188 22.31 35.38 8.64
CA PRO A 188 22.25 35.17 7.21
C PRO A 188 23.27 34.14 6.74
N VAL A 189 22.87 33.33 5.76
CA VAL A 189 23.71 32.33 5.11
C VAL A 189 23.73 32.61 3.62
N ASP A 190 24.93 32.86 3.08
CA ASP A 190 25.14 33.02 1.64
C ASP A 190 25.10 31.63 0.99
N VAL A 191 24.19 31.42 0.04
CA VAL A 191 24.05 30.14 -0.67
C VAL A 191 24.68 30.22 -2.04
N ILE A 192 25.72 29.43 -2.25
CA ILE A 192 26.47 29.32 -3.49
C ILE A 192 26.12 28.02 -4.19
N TYR A 193 25.50 28.11 -5.38
CA TYR A 193 25.21 26.96 -6.22
C TYR A 193 26.41 26.69 -7.14
N THR A 194 26.69 25.40 -7.35
CA THR A 194 27.74 24.93 -8.27
C THR A 194 27.14 24.20 -9.47
N ASN A 195 27.89 23.31 -10.10
CA ASN A 195 27.37 22.38 -11.11
C ASN A 195 26.72 21.15 -10.42
N ASP A 196 25.84 20.46 -11.15
CA ASP A 196 25.27 19.22 -10.67
C ASP A 196 26.36 18.16 -10.46
N ALA A 197 26.42 17.61 -9.26
CA ALA A 197 27.38 16.58 -8.90
C ALA A 197 26.91 15.20 -9.38
N ASP A 198 27.85 14.42 -9.95
CA ASP A 198 27.66 13.00 -10.19
C ASP A 198 27.76 12.24 -8.86
N GLU A 199 26.81 11.34 -8.61
CA GLU A 199 26.75 10.52 -7.39
C GLU A 199 28.04 9.72 -7.15
N PHE A 200 28.68 9.23 -8.22
CA PHE A 200 29.92 8.44 -8.15
C PHE A 200 31.17 9.27 -7.83
N LEU A 201 31.14 10.56 -8.07
CA LEU A 201 32.25 11.50 -7.88
C LEU A 201 32.06 12.40 -6.64
N LEU A 202 31.03 12.15 -5.82
CA LEU A 202 30.69 12.98 -4.66
C LEU A 202 31.86 13.17 -3.69
N PRO A 203 32.63 12.13 -3.29
CA PRO A 203 33.73 12.30 -2.36
C PRO A 203 34.80 13.28 -2.87
N GLU A 204 35.13 13.20 -4.16
CA GLU A 204 36.12 14.05 -4.83
C GLU A 204 35.63 15.50 -4.90
N LEU A 205 34.38 15.70 -5.34
CA LEU A 205 33.78 17.03 -5.51
C LEU A 205 33.60 17.75 -4.16
N VAL A 206 33.16 17.01 -3.14
CA VAL A 206 33.03 17.53 -1.78
C VAL A 206 34.40 17.92 -1.22
N ALA A 207 35.43 17.07 -1.36
CA ALA A 207 36.79 17.37 -0.89
C ALA A 207 37.38 18.60 -1.58
N GLN A 208 37.21 18.73 -2.90
CA GLN A 208 37.67 19.93 -3.67
C GLN A 208 36.96 21.21 -3.19
N THR A 209 35.62 21.11 -2.96
CA THR A 209 34.81 22.23 -2.48
C THR A 209 35.22 22.66 -1.08
N ILE A 210 35.47 21.68 -0.16
CA ILE A 210 36.02 21.95 1.18
C ILE A 210 37.35 22.67 1.08
N ALA A 211 38.29 22.18 0.26
CA ALA A 211 39.59 22.81 0.10
C ALA A 211 39.48 24.25 -0.42
N ARG A 212 38.57 24.52 -1.35
CA ARG A 212 38.24 25.85 -1.85
C ARG A 212 37.66 26.74 -0.73
N ALA A 213 36.61 26.26 -0.07
CA ALA A 213 35.89 26.98 0.99
C ALA A 213 36.82 27.34 2.17
N MET A 214 37.76 26.46 2.52
CA MET A 214 38.76 26.69 3.55
C MET A 214 39.77 27.79 3.21
N LYS A 215 39.96 28.06 1.94
CA LYS A 215 40.81 29.19 1.45
C LYS A 215 40.03 30.51 1.45
N GLU A 216 38.76 30.47 1.06
CA GLU A 216 37.92 31.65 0.86
C GLU A 216 37.28 32.15 2.17
N HIS A 217 37.04 31.27 3.17
CA HIS A 217 36.32 31.60 4.39
C HIS A 217 37.01 31.12 5.66
N GLN A 218 36.67 31.75 6.77
CA GLN A 218 37.10 31.36 8.13
C GLN A 218 36.04 30.49 8.82
N GLY A 219 36.44 29.80 9.92
CA GLY A 219 35.59 28.94 10.72
C GLY A 219 35.63 27.47 10.29
N ASP A 220 34.83 26.68 10.98
CA ASP A 220 34.77 25.22 10.80
C ASP A 220 33.82 24.82 9.66
N VAL A 221 34.08 23.67 9.07
CA VAL A 221 33.34 23.14 7.91
C VAL A 221 32.48 21.94 8.35
N LEU A 222 31.21 21.94 7.93
CA LEU A 222 30.33 20.77 7.99
C LEU A 222 29.98 20.35 6.56
N ALA A 223 30.39 19.15 6.17
CA ALA A 223 30.08 18.62 4.84
C ALA A 223 29.09 17.44 4.94
N PHE A 224 28.02 17.50 4.15
CA PHE A 224 27.01 16.46 4.07
C PHE A 224 27.28 15.50 2.90
N LEU A 225 27.39 14.22 3.27
CA LEU A 225 27.62 13.11 2.35
C LEU A 225 26.57 12.01 2.58
N PRO A 226 26.21 11.20 1.55
CA PRO A 226 25.13 10.23 1.67
C PRO A 226 25.36 9.14 2.73
N GLY A 227 26.60 8.66 2.89
CA GLY A 227 26.88 7.55 3.76
C GLY A 227 28.34 7.39 4.17
N GLU A 228 28.60 6.34 4.97
CA GLU A 228 29.94 6.02 5.49
C GLU A 228 30.99 5.84 4.40
N GLY A 229 30.65 5.15 3.30
CA GLY A 229 31.60 4.87 2.22
C GLY A 229 32.12 6.16 1.57
N GLU A 230 31.22 7.09 1.31
CA GLU A 230 31.54 8.40 0.74
C GLU A 230 32.31 9.28 1.73
N ILE A 231 31.94 9.22 3.01
CA ILE A 231 32.66 9.93 4.11
C ILE A 231 34.09 9.42 4.22
N ARG A 232 34.32 8.10 4.27
CA ARG A 232 35.66 7.53 4.40
C ARG A 232 36.55 7.87 3.19
N LYS A 233 36.00 7.80 1.98
CA LYS A 233 36.73 8.18 0.76
C LYS A 233 37.07 9.66 0.74
N CYS A 234 36.12 10.54 1.10
CA CYS A 234 36.37 11.98 1.22
C CYS A 234 37.42 12.29 2.29
N GLU A 235 37.37 11.63 3.44
CA GLU A 235 38.36 11.75 4.52
C GLU A 235 39.77 11.41 4.03
N GLU A 236 39.92 10.30 3.30
CA GLU A 236 41.20 9.87 2.71
C GLU A 236 41.76 10.90 1.73
N ILE A 237 40.91 11.41 0.83
CA ILE A 237 41.30 12.44 -0.14
C ILE A 237 41.78 13.71 0.59
N LEU A 238 41.04 14.19 1.57
CA LEU A 238 41.39 15.38 2.34
C LEU A 238 42.68 15.19 3.15
N LYS A 239 42.87 14.04 3.78
CA LYS A 239 44.12 13.70 4.47
C LYS A 239 45.32 13.75 3.53
N ASN A 240 45.21 13.14 2.35
CA ASN A 240 46.27 13.18 1.33
C ASN A 240 46.55 14.60 0.81
N GLN A 241 45.50 15.39 0.62
CA GLN A 241 45.67 16.80 0.15
C GLN A 241 46.37 17.69 1.18
N PHE A 242 45.99 17.54 2.48
CA PHE A 242 46.54 18.38 3.54
C PHE A 242 47.85 17.83 4.14
N MET A 243 48.13 16.53 4.08
CA MET A 243 49.41 15.95 4.54
C MET A 243 50.53 16.22 3.53
N ASN A 244 50.24 16.31 2.22
CA ASN A 244 51.23 16.57 1.18
C ASN A 244 51.56 18.08 0.98
N SER A 245 50.92 18.98 1.71
CA SER A 245 51.20 20.39 1.72
C SER A 245 51.97 20.79 2.97
N ASP A 246 53.24 21.10 2.85
CA ASP A 246 54.16 21.43 3.94
C ASP A 246 53.91 22.81 4.59
N THR A 247 52.68 23.33 4.56
CA THR A 247 52.32 24.62 5.13
C THR A 247 51.85 24.49 6.57
N GLU A 248 52.22 25.44 7.45
CA GLU A 248 51.72 25.50 8.85
C GLU A 248 50.17 25.40 8.95
N ARG A 249 49.45 25.88 7.89
CA ARG A 249 47.98 25.76 7.81
C ARG A 249 47.50 24.31 7.74
N SER A 250 48.28 23.42 7.14
CA SER A 250 47.90 21.99 7.01
C SER A 250 48.01 21.26 8.32
N ARG A 251 48.92 21.63 9.17
CA ARG A 251 49.10 21.06 10.52
C ARG A 251 48.06 21.52 11.55
N SER A 252 47.21 22.51 11.15
CA SER A 252 46.17 23.12 12.01
C SER A 252 44.73 22.65 11.71
N ILE A 253 44.55 21.57 10.98
CA ILE A 253 43.22 21.06 10.56
C ILE A 253 42.95 19.69 11.17
N ASN A 254 41.76 19.49 11.77
CA ASN A 254 41.28 18.21 12.22
C ASN A 254 40.08 17.75 11.39
N ILE A 255 40.12 16.52 10.88
CA ILE A 255 39.03 15.93 10.09
C ILE A 255 38.35 14.89 10.97
N HIS A 256 37.02 15.03 11.09
CA HIS A 256 36.18 14.16 11.92
C HIS A 256 35.03 13.58 11.07
N PRO A 257 34.99 12.26 10.88
CA PRO A 257 33.78 11.61 10.35
C PRO A 257 32.65 11.65 11.39
N LEU A 258 31.38 11.75 10.92
CA LEU A 258 30.20 11.74 11.80
C LEU A 258 29.03 10.99 11.15
N TYR A 259 28.83 9.74 11.58
CA TYR A 259 27.72 8.91 11.16
C TYR A 259 27.28 7.96 12.28
N GLY A 260 26.06 7.44 12.22
CA GLY A 260 25.41 6.74 13.34
C GLY A 260 26.11 5.48 13.88
N MET A 261 27.03 4.90 13.11
CA MET A 261 27.72 3.65 13.44
C MET A 261 29.11 3.85 14.05
N LEU A 262 29.55 5.09 14.21
CA LEU A 262 30.84 5.39 14.84
C LEU A 262 30.79 5.10 16.33
N PRO A 263 31.96 4.75 16.93
CA PRO A 263 32.12 4.73 18.38
C PRO A 263 31.76 6.09 18.99
N HIS A 264 31.25 6.04 20.22
CA HIS A 264 30.77 7.26 20.90
C HIS A 264 31.87 8.34 21.10
N ASN A 265 33.08 7.94 21.41
CA ASN A 265 34.22 8.86 21.57
C ASN A 265 34.54 9.63 20.28
N GLU A 266 34.43 8.97 19.12
CA GLU A 266 34.66 9.62 17.82
C GLU A 266 33.49 10.57 17.44
N GLN A 267 32.24 10.17 17.71
CA GLN A 267 31.08 11.03 17.55
C GLN A 267 31.19 12.27 18.45
N TYR A 268 31.57 12.09 19.70
CA TYR A 268 31.74 13.17 20.66
C TYR A 268 32.86 14.13 20.23
N ALA A 269 34.01 13.63 19.74
CA ALA A 269 35.09 14.45 19.20
C ALA A 269 34.66 15.27 17.98
N ALA A 270 33.76 14.76 17.15
CA ALA A 270 33.21 15.49 15.99
C ALA A 270 32.29 16.65 16.41
N ILE A 271 31.56 16.49 17.53
CA ILE A 271 30.56 17.48 17.99
C ILE A 271 31.22 18.58 18.83
N MET A 272 32.11 18.22 19.78
CA MET A 272 32.68 19.16 20.69
C MET A 272 33.67 20.15 20.07
N PRO A 273 33.77 21.39 20.55
CA PRO A 273 34.74 22.38 20.08
C PRO A 273 36.17 21.88 20.27
N ASN A 274 37.02 22.26 19.31
CA ASN A 274 38.44 21.90 19.39
C ASN A 274 39.18 22.76 20.44
N LYS A 275 39.63 22.11 21.52
CA LYS A 275 40.35 22.77 22.62
C LYS A 275 41.74 23.37 22.23
N GLN A 276 42.29 22.95 21.08
CA GLN A 276 43.60 23.38 20.58
C GLN A 276 43.52 24.55 19.57
N GLY A 277 42.32 25.12 19.34
CA GLY A 277 42.14 26.24 18.38
C GLY A 277 42.35 25.86 16.89
N LYS A 278 42.44 24.56 16.57
CA LYS A 278 42.56 24.06 15.20
C LYS A 278 41.20 24.09 14.47
N ARG A 279 41.19 24.40 13.21
CA ARG A 279 39.98 24.33 12.37
C ARG A 279 39.52 22.90 12.22
N LYS A 280 38.21 22.71 12.30
CA LYS A 280 37.57 21.41 12.24
C LYS A 280 36.83 21.23 10.91
N ILE A 281 36.97 20.07 10.29
CA ILE A 281 36.20 19.62 9.17
C ILE A 281 35.38 18.41 9.64
N VAL A 282 34.05 18.53 9.66
CA VAL A 282 33.15 17.43 10.01
C VAL A 282 32.51 16.90 8.75
N LEU A 283 32.76 15.62 8.44
CA LEU A 283 32.15 14.89 7.32
C LEU A 283 30.96 14.09 7.83
N ALA A 284 29.74 14.51 7.56
CA ALA A 284 28.56 13.97 8.20
C ALA A 284 27.54 13.40 7.20
N THR A 285 26.78 12.42 7.66
CA THR A 285 25.49 12.05 7.03
C THR A 285 24.38 13.01 7.48
N SER A 286 23.12 12.72 7.12
CA SER A 286 21.95 13.43 7.63
C SER A 286 21.85 13.48 9.16
N ILE A 287 22.70 12.76 9.90
CA ILE A 287 22.75 12.79 11.37
C ILE A 287 23.03 14.19 11.91
N ALA A 288 23.78 15.03 11.16
CA ALA A 288 24.08 16.41 11.51
C ALA A 288 23.06 17.42 10.97
N GLU A 289 21.96 16.98 10.35
CA GLU A 289 20.93 17.83 9.72
C GLU A 289 20.01 18.49 10.75
N THR A 290 19.63 17.74 11.81
CA THR A 290 18.73 18.20 12.89
C THR A 290 19.37 17.96 14.26
N SER A 291 18.67 18.16 15.35
CA SER A 291 18.94 17.78 16.76
C SER A 291 20.36 17.98 17.34
N LEU A 292 21.42 17.99 16.55
CA LEU A 292 22.81 18.16 17.03
C LEU A 292 23.33 19.58 16.76
N THR A 293 23.85 20.24 17.77
CA THR A 293 24.59 21.50 17.59
C THR A 293 26.08 21.19 17.56
N ILE A 294 26.75 21.52 16.47
CA ILE A 294 28.19 21.42 16.31
C ILE A 294 28.71 22.87 16.38
N GLU A 295 29.42 23.19 17.43
CA GLU A 295 29.92 24.53 17.62
C GLU A 295 31.04 24.89 16.65
N GLY A 296 31.14 26.17 16.23
CA GLY A 296 32.15 26.68 15.33
C GLY A 296 31.87 26.58 13.84
N ILE A 297 30.78 25.90 13.45
CA ILE A 297 30.41 25.76 12.03
C ILE A 297 29.91 27.07 11.45
N SER A 298 30.65 27.57 10.42
CA SER A 298 30.24 28.72 9.60
C SER A 298 30.22 28.39 8.12
N ILE A 299 30.76 27.24 7.72
CA ILE A 299 30.80 26.77 6.34
C ILE A 299 30.06 25.45 6.22
N VAL A 300 29.13 25.37 5.28
CA VAL A 300 28.45 24.13 4.92
C VAL A 300 28.78 23.74 3.49
N VAL A 301 29.08 22.47 3.26
CA VAL A 301 29.19 21.88 1.91
C VAL A 301 28.16 20.77 1.80
N ASP A 302 27.18 20.94 0.92
CA ASP A 302 26.07 20.00 0.77
C ASP A 302 26.16 19.29 -0.58
N SER A 303 26.32 17.96 -0.52
CA SER A 303 26.34 17.12 -1.74
C SER A 303 24.99 17.06 -2.46
N GLY A 304 23.88 17.41 -1.80
CA GLY A 304 22.52 17.29 -2.35
C GLY A 304 21.94 15.88 -2.27
N PHE A 305 22.64 14.94 -1.63
CA PHE A 305 22.23 13.56 -1.51
C PHE A 305 22.11 13.12 -0.04
N GLY A 306 21.28 12.09 0.17
CA GLY A 306 21.11 11.44 1.45
C GLY A 306 20.68 9.99 1.27
N ARG A 307 20.76 9.17 2.33
CA ARG A 307 20.24 7.81 2.32
C ARG A 307 18.92 7.77 3.05
N ARG A 308 17.95 7.08 2.42
CA ARG A 308 16.67 6.76 3.04
C ARG A 308 16.35 5.29 2.91
N SER A 309 15.63 4.76 3.89
CA SER A 309 15.05 3.44 3.81
C SER A 309 13.83 3.50 2.89
N ARG A 310 13.79 2.63 1.90
CA ARG A 310 12.67 2.49 0.98
C ARG A 310 12.33 1.03 0.81
N PHE A 311 11.02 0.73 0.74
CA PHE A 311 10.57 -0.61 0.45
C PHE A 311 11.00 -1.04 -0.94
N ASP A 312 11.66 -2.19 -1.04
CA ASP A 312 12.06 -2.82 -2.29
C ASP A 312 11.14 -4.00 -2.61
N PRO A 313 10.21 -3.88 -3.57
CA PRO A 313 9.32 -4.98 -3.93
C PRO A 313 10.05 -6.23 -4.41
N ALA A 314 11.28 -6.08 -4.92
CA ALA A 314 12.08 -7.21 -5.41
C ALA A 314 12.52 -8.15 -4.28
N SER A 315 12.95 -7.58 -3.16
CA SER A 315 13.35 -8.36 -1.97
C SER A 315 12.22 -8.53 -0.95
N GLY A 316 11.18 -7.68 -0.99
CA GLY A 316 10.12 -7.65 0.03
C GLY A 316 10.60 -7.13 1.38
N LEU A 317 11.73 -6.41 1.40
CA LEU A 317 12.33 -5.77 2.56
C LEU A 317 12.64 -4.31 2.25
N SER A 318 12.86 -3.50 3.28
CA SER A 318 13.33 -2.13 3.08
C SER A 318 14.85 -2.10 2.88
N ARG A 319 15.31 -1.29 1.94
CA ARG A 319 16.73 -1.06 1.65
C ARG A 319 17.08 0.41 1.71
N LEU A 320 18.33 0.70 2.08
CA LEU A 320 18.86 2.06 2.05
C LEU A 320 19.24 2.44 0.61
N GLU A 321 18.57 3.45 0.07
CA GLU A 321 18.87 4.04 -1.24
C GLU A 321 19.48 5.43 -1.09
N THR A 322 20.46 5.75 -1.96
CA THR A 322 20.97 7.12 -2.10
C THR A 322 20.01 7.90 -2.99
N LEU A 323 19.45 8.97 -2.46
CA LEU A 323 18.47 9.80 -3.16
C LEU A 323 18.82 11.27 -3.03
N ARG A 324 18.36 12.08 -3.97
CA ARG A 324 18.43 13.53 -3.86
C ARG A 324 17.53 14.00 -2.71
N ILE A 325 18.01 14.97 -1.94
CA ILE A 325 17.26 15.54 -0.82
C ILE A 325 16.16 16.49 -1.30
N SER A 326 15.26 16.86 -0.41
CA SER A 326 14.23 17.89 -0.63
C SER A 326 14.76 19.30 -0.32
N LYS A 327 14.01 20.34 -0.75
CA LYS A 327 14.38 21.75 -0.51
C LYS A 327 14.44 22.06 0.99
N ASP A 328 13.44 21.62 1.76
CA ASP A 328 13.42 21.77 3.23
C ASP A 328 14.66 21.17 3.90
N ALA A 329 15.11 19.99 3.46
CA ALA A 329 16.34 19.37 3.97
C ALA A 329 17.59 20.19 3.57
N ALA A 330 17.65 20.70 2.33
CA ALA A 330 18.75 21.57 1.88
C ALA A 330 18.83 22.87 2.69
N ASP A 331 17.67 23.45 3.04
CA ASP A 331 17.60 24.67 3.83
C ASP A 331 17.98 24.41 5.30
N GLN A 332 17.55 23.29 5.87
CA GLN A 332 17.99 22.86 7.21
C GLN A 332 19.51 22.67 7.28
N ARG A 333 20.12 22.02 6.25
CA ARG A 333 21.57 21.87 6.15
C ARG A 333 22.27 23.21 6.04
N ALA A 334 21.82 24.10 5.15
CA ALA A 334 22.36 25.44 5.01
C ALA A 334 22.27 26.23 6.32
N GLY A 335 21.16 26.15 7.04
CA GLY A 335 20.95 26.81 8.33
C GLY A 335 21.95 26.42 9.42
N ARG A 336 22.73 25.32 9.23
CA ARG A 336 23.82 24.95 10.14
C ARG A 336 24.97 25.96 10.14
N ALA A 337 25.19 26.64 9.01
CA ALA A 337 26.20 27.69 8.90
C ALA A 337 25.79 28.99 9.61
N GLY A 338 24.48 29.24 9.76
CA GLY A 338 23.95 30.49 10.32
C GLY A 338 23.50 30.42 11.79
N ARG A 339 23.98 29.48 12.61
CA ARG A 339 23.55 29.33 14.00
C ARG A 339 24.18 30.31 14.97
N LEU A 340 25.47 30.57 14.86
CA LEU A 340 26.24 31.39 15.79
C LEU A 340 26.73 32.70 15.16
N SER A 341 26.92 32.73 13.85
CA SER A 341 27.37 33.88 13.05
C SER A 341 26.85 33.77 11.62
N ALA A 342 27.01 34.82 10.84
CA ALA A 342 26.80 34.71 9.39
C ALA A 342 27.71 33.63 8.77
N GLY A 343 27.19 32.88 7.80
CA GLY A 343 27.88 31.75 7.23
C GLY A 343 27.69 31.59 5.73
N VAL A 344 28.26 30.54 5.16
CA VAL A 344 28.18 30.21 3.74
C VAL A 344 27.81 28.75 3.53
N CYS A 345 26.99 28.49 2.52
CA CYS A 345 26.62 27.14 2.12
C CYS A 345 26.91 26.92 0.63
N TYR A 346 27.79 25.96 0.33
CA TYR A 346 28.04 25.50 -1.02
C TYR A 346 27.11 24.33 -1.34
N ARG A 347 26.22 24.51 -2.30
CA ARG A 347 25.32 23.49 -2.81
C ARG A 347 25.90 22.87 -4.08
N LEU A 348 26.22 21.57 -4.07
CA LEU A 348 26.81 20.86 -5.20
C LEU A 348 25.75 20.48 -6.24
N TRP A 349 24.96 21.48 -6.63
CA TRP A 349 23.97 21.40 -7.71
C TRP A 349 23.60 22.80 -8.23
N THR A 350 22.95 22.84 -9.39
CA THR A 350 22.54 24.10 -10.01
C THR A 350 21.26 24.69 -9.38
N LYS A 351 21.04 25.99 -9.55
CA LYS A 351 19.78 26.62 -9.11
C LYS A 351 18.56 26.01 -9.82
N ALA A 352 18.70 25.68 -11.11
CA ALA A 352 17.63 25.02 -11.87
C ALA A 352 17.29 23.62 -11.31
N THR A 353 18.29 22.86 -10.86
CA THR A 353 18.07 21.59 -10.17
C THR A 353 17.39 21.81 -8.82
N HIS A 354 17.80 22.83 -8.06
CA HIS A 354 17.13 23.17 -6.81
C HIS A 354 15.63 23.46 -6.98
N GLU A 355 15.26 24.23 -7.98
CA GLU A 355 13.85 24.54 -8.27
C GLU A 355 13.01 23.30 -8.59
N ARG A 356 13.62 22.26 -9.19
CA ARG A 356 12.98 20.98 -9.50
C ARG A 356 12.95 19.98 -8.36
N MET A 357 13.68 20.23 -7.27
CA MET A 357 13.65 19.35 -6.09
C MET A 357 12.27 19.37 -5.43
N ALA A 358 11.90 18.26 -4.80
CA ALA A 358 10.69 18.19 -4.00
C ALA A 358 10.73 19.24 -2.87
N GLU A 359 9.61 19.92 -2.63
CA GLU A 359 9.53 20.94 -1.56
C GLU A 359 9.81 20.32 -0.20
N HIS A 360 9.16 19.19 0.09
CA HIS A 360 9.23 18.52 1.36
C HIS A 360 9.68 17.08 1.22
N ARG A 361 10.20 16.56 2.31
CA ARG A 361 10.53 15.14 2.45
C ARG A 361 9.25 14.31 2.34
N ILE A 362 9.29 13.24 1.53
CA ILE A 362 8.19 12.27 1.48
C ILE A 362 8.11 11.57 2.85
N PRO A 363 6.94 11.55 3.50
CA PRO A 363 6.75 10.81 4.75
C PRO A 363 7.12 9.34 4.59
N GLU A 364 7.81 8.77 5.57
CA GLU A 364 8.29 7.38 5.49
C GLU A 364 7.13 6.38 5.32
N ILE A 365 5.96 6.66 5.90
CA ILE A 365 4.75 5.85 5.77
C ILE A 365 4.31 5.61 4.31
N MET A 366 4.70 6.49 3.39
CA MET A 366 4.37 6.38 1.96
C MET A 366 5.32 5.45 1.21
N GLU A 367 6.54 5.24 1.71
CA GLU A 367 7.61 4.51 1.01
C GLU A 367 8.09 3.26 1.76
N ALA A 368 7.76 3.10 3.04
CA ALA A 368 8.22 1.99 3.88
C ALA A 368 7.41 0.70 3.65
N ASP A 369 8.00 -0.43 4.06
CA ASP A 369 7.26 -1.67 4.36
C ASP A 369 6.37 -1.45 5.58
N LEU A 370 5.09 -1.81 5.46
CA LEU A 370 4.11 -1.61 6.52
C LEU A 370 3.83 -2.87 7.38
N CYS A 371 4.53 -3.99 7.14
CA CYS A 371 4.30 -5.23 7.90
C CYS A 371 4.47 -5.02 9.42
N SER A 372 5.54 -4.34 9.83
CA SER A 372 5.76 -4.06 11.25
C SER A 372 4.69 -3.13 11.82
N LEU A 373 4.25 -2.11 11.07
CA LEU A 373 3.19 -1.20 11.48
C LEU A 373 1.86 -1.94 11.64
N VAL A 374 1.47 -2.74 10.67
CA VAL A 374 0.22 -3.52 10.73
C VAL A 374 0.25 -4.50 11.90
N LEU A 375 1.38 -5.17 12.14
CA LEU A 375 1.53 -6.09 13.27
C LEU A 375 1.40 -5.38 14.62
N GLU A 376 1.98 -4.18 14.77
CA GLU A 376 1.84 -3.33 15.96
C GLU A 376 0.39 -2.92 16.20
N LEU A 377 -0.31 -2.49 15.16
CA LEU A 377 -1.70 -2.07 15.25
C LEU A 377 -2.65 -3.24 15.52
N SER A 378 -2.40 -4.40 14.90
CA SER A 378 -3.17 -5.62 15.19
C SER A 378 -2.97 -6.10 16.64
N LYS A 379 -1.77 -5.93 17.20
CA LYS A 379 -1.51 -6.20 18.62
C LYS A 379 -2.17 -5.19 19.54
N TRP A 380 -2.22 -3.93 19.12
CA TRP A 380 -2.93 -2.87 19.85
C TRP A 380 -4.44 -3.12 19.91
N GLY A 381 -5.00 -3.84 18.93
CA GLY A 381 -6.43 -4.14 18.83
C GLY A 381 -7.21 -3.13 17.98
N SER A 382 -6.54 -2.37 17.13
CA SER A 382 -7.22 -1.45 16.19
C SER A 382 -7.77 -2.24 15.00
N ASP A 383 -9.09 -2.21 14.83
CA ASP A 383 -9.79 -2.89 13.73
C ASP A 383 -9.78 -2.06 12.42
N ASP A 384 -9.68 -0.74 12.52
CA ASP A 384 -9.63 0.17 11.36
C ASP A 384 -8.49 1.18 11.45
N ILE A 385 -7.41 0.85 10.73
CA ILE A 385 -6.22 1.69 10.65
C ILE A 385 -6.53 3.09 10.09
N ASN A 386 -7.53 3.22 9.20
CA ASN A 386 -7.81 4.50 8.54
C ASN A 386 -8.47 5.52 9.48
N ASN A 387 -9.11 5.07 10.54
CA ASN A 387 -9.78 5.93 11.51
C ASN A 387 -8.85 6.47 12.61
N MET A 388 -7.60 6.02 12.65
CA MET A 388 -6.62 6.54 13.61
C MET A 388 -6.09 7.92 13.19
N CYS A 389 -5.45 8.61 14.12
CA CYS A 389 -4.91 9.94 13.90
C CYS A 389 -3.63 9.94 13.06
N TRP A 390 -3.76 9.99 11.73
CA TRP A 390 -2.63 10.05 10.80
C TRP A 390 -2.51 11.43 10.15
N LEU A 391 -1.31 12.01 10.19
CA LEU A 391 -1.03 13.22 9.39
C LEU A 391 -0.96 12.90 7.89
N THR A 392 -0.55 11.70 7.54
CA THR A 392 -0.59 11.14 6.19
C THR A 392 -1.09 9.70 6.29
N LEU A 393 -2.19 9.41 5.60
CA LEU A 393 -2.75 8.05 5.59
C LEU A 393 -1.78 7.07 4.92
N PRO A 394 -1.60 5.87 5.48
CA PRO A 394 -0.83 4.83 4.83
C PRO A 394 -1.47 4.42 3.50
N PRO A 395 -0.68 4.15 2.43
CA PRO A 395 -1.21 3.76 1.13
C PRO A 395 -1.97 2.44 1.21
N LYS A 396 -3.18 2.39 0.66
CA LYS A 396 -4.05 1.19 0.68
C LYS A 396 -3.37 -0.06 0.11
N ASN A 397 -2.64 0.09 -0.99
CA ASN A 397 -1.95 -1.04 -1.62
C ASN A 397 -0.83 -1.60 -0.73
N ASN A 398 -0.07 -0.72 -0.05
CA ASN A 398 0.99 -1.13 0.88
C ASN A 398 0.41 -1.80 2.13
N LEU A 399 -0.73 -1.30 2.63
CA LEU A 399 -1.45 -1.94 3.73
C LEU A 399 -1.95 -3.34 3.35
N GLN A 400 -2.59 -3.47 2.18
CA GLN A 400 -3.07 -4.77 1.71
C GLN A 400 -1.92 -5.77 1.57
N GLN A 401 -0.80 -5.35 0.97
CA GLN A 401 0.39 -6.18 0.86
C GLN A 401 0.96 -6.61 2.22
N ALA A 402 0.92 -5.72 3.21
CA ALA A 402 1.36 -6.04 4.57
C ALA A 402 0.42 -7.05 5.23
N TYR A 403 -0.90 -6.89 5.11
CA TYR A 403 -1.87 -7.88 5.60
C TYR A 403 -1.68 -9.24 4.93
N ASP A 404 -1.58 -9.28 3.60
CA ASP A 404 -1.38 -10.53 2.85
C ASP A 404 -0.09 -11.23 3.31
N THR A 405 0.99 -10.48 3.49
CA THR A 405 2.26 -11.01 3.99
C THR A 405 2.13 -11.61 5.39
N LEU A 406 1.52 -10.87 6.32
CA LEU A 406 1.37 -11.31 7.71
C LEU A 406 0.42 -12.50 7.85
N GLN A 407 -0.61 -12.58 7.02
CA GLN A 407 -1.49 -13.76 6.96
C GLN A 407 -0.76 -14.98 6.39
N GLN A 408 0.05 -14.81 5.34
CA GLN A 408 0.82 -15.90 4.73
C GLN A 408 1.81 -16.53 5.70
N ILE A 409 2.49 -15.71 6.52
CA ILE A 409 3.39 -16.21 7.57
C ILE A 409 2.65 -16.62 8.86
N GLY A 410 1.31 -16.62 8.87
CA GLY A 410 0.50 -17.02 10.02
C GLY A 410 0.56 -16.08 11.21
N ALA A 411 1.09 -14.86 11.03
CA ALA A 411 1.14 -13.85 12.09
C ALA A 411 -0.22 -13.19 12.34
N LEU A 412 -1.08 -13.14 11.33
CA LEU A 412 -2.46 -12.67 11.44
C LEU A 412 -3.45 -13.72 10.92
N GLU A 413 -4.62 -13.75 11.54
CA GLU A 413 -5.82 -14.37 11.00
C GLU A 413 -6.84 -13.26 10.72
N GLN A 414 -7.12 -13.01 9.44
CA GLN A 414 -7.79 -11.78 8.97
C GLN A 414 -7.03 -10.52 9.45
N THR A 415 -7.58 -9.76 10.41
CA THR A 415 -6.95 -8.58 11.01
C THR A 415 -6.39 -8.85 12.42
N LYS A 416 -6.68 -10.02 13.01
CA LYS A 416 -6.33 -10.33 14.40
C LYS A 416 -4.96 -11.00 14.50
N ILE A 417 -4.18 -10.57 15.49
CA ILE A 417 -2.87 -11.16 15.75
C ILE A 417 -3.02 -12.57 16.34
N THR A 418 -2.27 -13.53 15.77
CA THR A 418 -2.21 -14.91 16.24
C THR A 418 -1.21 -15.04 17.39
N GLU A 419 -1.18 -16.22 18.06
CA GLU A 419 -0.13 -16.51 19.05
C GLU A 419 1.27 -16.50 18.42
N HIS A 420 1.40 -17.06 17.21
CA HIS A 420 2.63 -16.94 16.43
C HIS A 420 2.96 -15.49 16.09
N GLY A 421 1.98 -14.68 15.72
CA GLY A 421 2.14 -13.26 15.49
C GLY A 421 2.69 -12.50 16.70
N LYS A 422 2.27 -12.86 17.92
CA LYS A 422 2.83 -12.30 19.16
C LYS A 422 4.30 -12.67 19.34
N GLN A 423 4.71 -13.90 19.01
CA GLN A 423 6.11 -14.33 19.04
C GLN A 423 6.94 -13.58 17.99
N VAL A 424 6.42 -13.44 16.76
CA VAL A 424 7.04 -12.64 15.69
C VAL A 424 7.23 -11.19 16.13
N HIS A 425 6.23 -10.59 16.76
CA HIS A 425 6.29 -9.22 17.29
C HIS A 425 7.36 -9.02 18.38
N GLN A 426 7.62 -10.04 19.23
CA GLN A 426 8.63 -9.96 20.28
C GLN A 426 10.06 -9.81 19.72
N LEU A 427 10.33 -10.34 18.54
CA LEU A 427 11.61 -10.21 17.87
C LEU A 427 11.70 -8.83 17.21
N ALA A 428 12.71 -8.04 17.61
CA ALA A 428 12.90 -6.67 17.12
C ALA A 428 13.49 -6.64 15.70
N CYS A 429 12.83 -7.29 14.73
CA CYS A 429 13.23 -7.35 13.32
C CYS A 429 12.00 -7.42 12.41
N HIS A 430 12.26 -7.44 11.10
CA HIS A 430 11.18 -7.56 10.10
C HIS A 430 10.38 -8.86 10.31
N PRO A 431 9.02 -8.85 10.23
CA PRO A 431 8.19 -10.03 10.50
C PRO A 431 8.57 -11.28 9.71
N ARG A 432 8.96 -11.15 8.43
CA ARG A 432 9.44 -12.29 7.61
C ARG A 432 10.70 -12.94 8.19
N ILE A 433 11.64 -12.09 8.64
CA ILE A 433 12.89 -12.56 9.27
C ILE A 433 12.58 -13.20 10.61
N ALA A 434 11.74 -12.57 11.43
CA ALA A 434 11.32 -13.13 12.70
C ALA A 434 10.67 -14.50 12.53
N HIS A 435 9.75 -14.64 11.57
CA HIS A 435 9.09 -15.90 11.24
C HIS A 435 10.10 -16.98 10.85
N MET A 436 11.03 -16.68 9.94
CA MET A 436 12.10 -17.59 9.54
C MET A 436 12.95 -18.05 10.73
N LEU A 437 13.37 -17.13 11.59
CA LEU A 437 14.19 -17.43 12.75
C LEU A 437 13.45 -18.22 13.83
N LEU A 438 12.15 -18.02 13.99
CA LEU A 438 11.32 -18.77 14.95
C LEU A 438 11.06 -20.21 14.49
N LEU A 439 10.95 -20.43 13.18
CA LEU A 439 10.74 -21.77 12.62
C LEU A 439 12.05 -22.55 12.43
N ALA A 440 13.21 -21.94 12.55
CA ALA A 440 14.48 -22.63 12.56
C ALA A 440 14.59 -23.54 13.80
N GLU A 441 14.62 -24.86 13.60
CA GLU A 441 14.51 -25.82 14.69
C GLU A 441 15.81 -25.96 15.46
N THR A 442 16.95 -26.08 14.78
CA THR A 442 18.25 -26.30 15.37
C THR A 442 19.05 -24.99 15.57
N THR A 443 20.04 -25.04 16.46
CA THR A 443 20.99 -23.92 16.66
C THR A 443 21.75 -23.61 15.37
N ALA A 444 22.13 -24.64 14.58
CA ALA A 444 22.80 -24.48 13.30
C ALA A 444 21.91 -23.76 12.28
N MET A 445 20.64 -24.17 12.16
CA MET A 445 19.66 -23.50 11.30
C MET A 445 19.39 -22.06 11.73
N LYS A 446 19.33 -21.78 13.04
CA LYS A 446 19.19 -20.40 13.55
C LYS A 446 20.38 -19.52 13.16
N ASN A 447 21.61 -20.06 13.26
CA ASN A 447 22.82 -19.39 12.81
C ASN A 447 22.79 -19.14 11.30
N LEU A 448 22.39 -20.15 10.53
CA LEU A 448 22.19 -20.03 9.08
C LEU A 448 21.14 -18.95 8.75
N GLY A 449 20.02 -18.94 9.46
CA GLY A 449 18.99 -17.90 9.37
C GLY A 449 19.50 -16.49 9.68
N CYS A 450 20.40 -16.36 10.65
CA CYS A 450 21.06 -15.07 10.95
C CYS A 450 21.96 -14.60 9.79
N ASP A 451 22.72 -15.54 9.17
CA ASP A 451 23.55 -15.24 8.02
C ASP A 451 22.69 -14.84 6.79
N ILE A 452 21.60 -15.59 6.53
CA ILE A 452 20.61 -15.25 5.51
C ILE A 452 20.04 -13.86 5.73
N ALA A 453 19.54 -13.57 6.93
CA ALA A 453 18.97 -12.27 7.28
C ALA A 453 19.97 -11.14 7.05
N GLY A 454 21.23 -11.33 7.44
CA GLY A 454 22.28 -10.35 7.22
C GLY A 454 22.53 -10.04 5.75
N ILE A 455 22.48 -11.09 4.88
CA ILE A 455 22.68 -10.94 3.43
C ILE A 455 21.47 -10.25 2.79
N LEU A 456 20.25 -10.62 3.19
CA LEU A 456 19.02 -10.08 2.60
C LEU A 456 18.84 -8.58 2.85
N GLU A 457 19.34 -8.06 3.95
CA GLU A 457 19.24 -6.64 4.30
C GLU A 457 20.27 -5.74 3.59
N GLU A 458 21.24 -6.35 2.91
CA GLU A 458 22.32 -5.63 2.22
C GLU A 458 22.27 -5.86 0.71
N ARG A 459 23.01 -5.06 -0.04
CA ARG A 459 23.24 -5.31 -1.47
C ARG A 459 24.08 -6.57 -1.65
N ASP A 460 23.80 -7.31 -2.72
CA ASP A 460 24.55 -8.53 -3.06
C ASP A 460 26.06 -8.29 -2.94
N PRO A 461 26.76 -9.06 -2.10
CA PRO A 461 28.22 -8.90 -1.91
C PRO A 461 29.02 -9.38 -3.11
N LEU A 462 28.48 -10.33 -3.89
CA LEU A 462 29.18 -10.93 -5.01
C LEU A 462 28.99 -10.14 -6.33
N PRO A 463 29.84 -10.35 -7.34
CA PRO A 463 29.66 -9.84 -8.68
C PRO A 463 28.36 -10.34 -9.35
N LYS A 464 27.83 -9.60 -10.33
CA LYS A 464 26.56 -9.94 -11.01
C LYS A 464 26.58 -11.27 -11.78
N ASP A 465 27.74 -11.74 -12.16
CA ASP A 465 28.01 -12.96 -12.90
C ASP A 465 28.23 -14.20 -12.00
N SER A 466 28.18 -14.03 -10.68
CA SER A 466 28.34 -15.13 -9.72
C SER A 466 27.15 -16.07 -9.60
N GLY A 467 26.14 -15.96 -10.47
CA GLY A 467 24.91 -16.75 -10.41
C GLY A 467 23.93 -16.28 -9.30
N ILE A 468 22.82 -17.01 -9.18
CA ILE A 468 21.72 -16.65 -8.28
C ILE A 468 21.74 -17.38 -6.93
N ASP A 469 22.61 -18.37 -6.74
CA ASP A 469 22.62 -19.22 -5.54
C ASP A 469 23.04 -18.45 -4.28
N LEU A 470 22.13 -18.38 -3.29
CA LEU A 470 22.37 -17.76 -1.99
C LEU A 470 23.45 -18.50 -1.20
N ASN A 471 23.60 -19.80 -1.37
CA ASN A 471 24.62 -20.59 -0.65
C ASN A 471 26.03 -20.08 -0.93
N LEU A 472 26.33 -19.66 -2.16
CA LEU A 472 27.60 -19.04 -2.52
C LEU A 472 27.89 -17.77 -1.71
N ARG A 473 26.86 -16.97 -1.39
CA ARG A 473 26.99 -15.76 -0.58
C ARG A 473 27.26 -16.08 0.90
N ILE A 474 26.58 -17.11 1.42
CA ILE A 474 26.74 -17.60 2.78
C ILE A 474 28.14 -18.18 2.98
N GLU A 475 28.58 -19.04 2.05
CA GLU A 475 29.94 -19.62 2.05
C GLU A 475 31.02 -18.53 2.01
N ALA A 476 30.85 -17.53 1.14
CA ALA A 476 31.78 -16.41 1.05
C ALA A 476 31.82 -15.60 2.35
N LEU A 477 30.67 -15.37 3.00
CA LEU A 477 30.57 -14.69 4.29
C LEU A 477 31.29 -15.51 5.38
N ARG A 478 31.01 -16.80 5.48
CA ARG A 478 31.61 -17.69 6.49
C ARG A 478 33.12 -17.86 6.26
N ARG A 479 33.57 -17.92 5.02
CA ARG A 479 35.01 -17.91 4.67
C ARG A 479 35.69 -16.60 5.07
N ALA A 480 35.05 -15.45 4.79
CA ALA A 480 35.57 -14.16 5.21
C ALA A 480 35.65 -14.04 6.74
N ARG A 481 34.69 -14.61 7.46
CA ARG A 481 34.64 -14.68 8.93
C ARG A 481 35.79 -15.56 9.46
N SER A 482 35.98 -16.77 8.95
CA SER A 482 37.03 -17.70 9.39
C SER A 482 38.44 -17.16 9.15
N ASN A 483 38.66 -16.47 8.03
CA ASN A 483 39.95 -15.89 7.67
C ASN A 483 40.15 -14.48 8.23
N ASN A 484 39.18 -13.91 8.95
CA ASN A 484 39.16 -12.53 9.42
C ASN A 484 39.47 -11.50 8.32
N ALA A 485 39.03 -11.80 7.08
CA ALA A 485 39.33 -11.05 5.85
C ALA A 485 38.03 -10.47 5.25
N PHE A 486 37.47 -9.47 5.88
CA PHE A 486 36.22 -8.85 5.43
C PHE A 486 36.45 -7.69 4.46
N THR A 487 35.82 -7.76 3.30
CA THR A 487 35.57 -6.58 2.47
C THR A 487 34.56 -5.66 3.15
N ASN A 488 34.46 -4.41 2.73
CA ASN A 488 33.49 -3.46 3.30
C ASN A 488 32.02 -3.93 3.20
N LYS A 489 31.67 -4.70 2.15
CA LYS A 489 30.35 -5.29 1.99
C LYS A 489 30.12 -6.39 3.04
N PHE A 490 31.03 -7.34 3.16
CA PHE A 490 30.93 -8.42 4.13
C PHE A 490 30.99 -7.96 5.58
N LYS A 491 31.71 -6.88 5.89
CA LYS A 491 31.70 -6.27 7.25
C LYS A 491 30.29 -5.83 7.65
N ARG A 492 29.51 -5.23 6.73
CA ARG A 492 28.13 -4.82 7.02
C ARG A 492 27.20 -6.00 7.20
N ILE A 493 27.27 -6.97 6.29
CA ILE A 493 26.50 -8.22 6.38
C ILE A 493 26.78 -8.94 7.70
N GLU A 494 28.06 -9.10 8.07
CA GLU A 494 28.46 -9.75 9.33
C GLU A 494 27.93 -8.99 10.55
N LYS A 495 27.93 -7.65 10.51
CA LYS A 495 27.38 -6.85 11.60
C LYS A 495 25.88 -7.06 11.78
N ASN A 496 25.12 -7.16 10.67
CA ASN A 496 23.70 -7.46 10.71
C ASN A 496 23.48 -8.88 11.25
N ALA A 497 24.19 -9.89 10.72
CA ALA A 497 24.11 -11.27 11.19
C ALA A 497 24.46 -11.42 12.68
N ALA A 498 25.50 -10.71 13.15
CA ALA A 498 25.86 -10.67 14.56
C ALA A 498 24.77 -10.05 15.44
N SER A 499 24.04 -9.04 14.91
CA SER A 499 22.91 -8.45 15.63
C SER A 499 21.77 -9.44 15.83
N TYR A 500 21.48 -10.28 14.83
CA TYR A 500 20.48 -11.35 14.93
C TYR A 500 20.93 -12.47 15.87
N ARG A 501 22.21 -12.90 15.80
CA ARG A 501 22.75 -13.87 16.76
C ARG A 501 22.65 -13.37 18.21
N LYS A 502 22.99 -12.10 18.43
CA LYS A 502 22.81 -11.46 19.76
C LYS A 502 21.35 -11.43 20.21
N LEU A 503 20.42 -11.17 19.31
CA LEU A 503 18.98 -11.16 19.60
C LEU A 503 18.48 -12.55 20.06
N LEU A 504 19.05 -13.61 19.48
CA LEU A 504 18.71 -15.01 19.79
C LEU A 504 19.63 -15.65 20.83
N ASN A 505 20.58 -14.89 21.36
CA ASN A 505 21.59 -15.36 22.31
C ASN A 505 22.39 -16.58 21.79
N LEU A 506 22.89 -16.49 20.55
CA LEU A 506 23.62 -17.55 19.85
C LEU A 506 25.11 -17.23 19.75
N GLU A 507 25.95 -18.27 19.90
CA GLU A 507 27.32 -18.25 19.49
C GLU A 507 27.48 -18.45 17.98
N ILE A 508 28.64 -18.03 17.42
CA ILE A 508 28.91 -18.17 15.99
C ILE A 508 29.07 -19.64 15.62
N ASP A 509 28.38 -20.06 14.59
CA ASP A 509 28.52 -21.39 13.98
C ASP A 509 28.92 -21.25 12.51
N ASN A 510 30.02 -21.83 12.11
CA ASN A 510 30.55 -21.87 10.76
C ASN A 510 30.55 -23.30 10.18
N SER A 511 29.73 -24.18 10.71
CA SER A 511 29.57 -25.56 10.21
C SER A 511 29.19 -25.60 8.73
N ILE A 512 29.41 -26.75 8.09
CA ILE A 512 29.05 -26.96 6.68
C ILE A 512 27.52 -26.76 6.51
N ILE A 513 27.13 -26.05 5.45
CA ILE A 513 25.74 -25.73 5.14
C ILE A 513 25.14 -26.88 4.32
N ASP A 514 23.93 -27.30 4.67
CA ASP A 514 23.07 -28.00 3.74
C ASP A 514 22.36 -26.95 2.84
N ALA A 515 22.58 -27.02 1.55
CA ALA A 515 22.01 -26.09 0.59
C ALA A 515 20.48 -26.06 0.62
N TYR A 516 19.83 -27.18 0.92
CA TYR A 516 18.39 -27.30 1.01
C TYR A 516 17.81 -26.71 2.30
N GLU A 517 18.57 -26.70 3.42
CA GLU A 517 18.18 -25.96 4.63
C GLU A 517 18.12 -24.45 4.38
N THR A 518 19.02 -23.91 3.55
CA THR A 518 18.93 -22.51 3.09
C THR A 518 17.62 -22.25 2.34
N GLY A 519 17.24 -23.17 1.44
CA GLY A 519 15.97 -23.08 0.72
C GLY A 519 14.76 -23.16 1.63
N LEU A 520 14.77 -24.05 2.62
CA LEU A 520 13.70 -24.19 3.61
C LEU A 520 13.52 -22.90 4.43
N LEU A 521 14.59 -22.33 4.94
CA LEU A 521 14.56 -21.07 5.70
C LEU A 521 14.04 -19.92 4.83
N LEU A 522 14.46 -19.85 3.56
CA LEU A 522 13.91 -18.87 2.63
C LEU A 522 12.41 -19.10 2.35
N ALA A 523 11.97 -20.36 2.24
CA ALA A 523 10.56 -20.67 2.06
C ALA A 523 9.70 -20.22 3.26
N TYR A 524 10.25 -20.27 4.45
CA TYR A 524 9.60 -19.68 5.63
C TYR A 524 9.52 -18.15 5.52
N ALA A 525 10.60 -17.47 5.11
CA ALA A 525 10.57 -16.02 4.96
C ALA A 525 9.66 -15.56 3.82
N TYR A 526 9.58 -16.31 2.74
CA TYR A 526 8.90 -15.96 1.49
C TYR A 526 8.02 -17.11 0.95
N PRO A 527 6.97 -17.53 1.68
CA PRO A 527 6.13 -18.66 1.24
C PRO A 527 5.46 -18.40 -0.11
N GLU A 528 5.18 -17.15 -0.47
CA GLU A 528 4.62 -16.76 -1.76
C GLU A 528 5.61 -16.85 -2.93
N ARG A 529 6.90 -17.04 -2.65
CA ARG A 529 8.00 -17.13 -3.62
C ARG A 529 8.61 -18.54 -3.69
N ILE A 530 7.98 -19.54 -3.09
CA ILE A 530 8.26 -20.94 -3.38
C ILE A 530 7.99 -21.16 -4.85
N ALA A 531 8.91 -21.80 -5.57
CA ALA A 531 8.92 -21.87 -7.01
C ALA A 531 9.11 -23.32 -7.48
N SER A 532 8.25 -23.78 -8.39
CA SER A 532 8.35 -25.10 -9.04
C SER A 532 8.70 -24.93 -10.50
N ALA A 533 9.64 -25.74 -11.01
CA ALA A 533 10.03 -25.74 -12.41
C ALA A 533 8.83 -26.05 -13.31
N LYS A 534 8.68 -25.29 -14.40
CA LYS A 534 7.65 -25.58 -15.40
C LYS A 534 7.99 -26.78 -16.24
N PRO A 535 7.01 -27.57 -16.70
CA PRO A 535 7.24 -28.64 -17.67
C PRO A 535 7.96 -28.09 -18.91
N GLY A 536 9.00 -28.83 -19.38
CA GLY A 536 9.82 -28.41 -20.51
C GLY A 536 11.06 -27.57 -20.13
N ASN A 537 11.18 -27.20 -18.89
CA ASN A 537 12.32 -26.55 -18.21
C ASN A 537 13.16 -25.59 -19.06
N ASN A 538 12.61 -24.43 -19.39
CA ASN A 538 13.34 -23.32 -20.01
C ASN A 538 13.88 -22.34 -18.93
N ALA A 539 14.40 -22.87 -17.80
CA ALA A 539 14.77 -22.08 -16.61
C ALA A 539 13.62 -21.21 -16.07
N GLN A 540 12.38 -21.61 -16.31
CA GLN A 540 11.17 -20.94 -15.86
C GLN A 540 10.52 -21.69 -14.70
N PHE A 541 10.08 -20.93 -13.72
CA PHE A 541 9.48 -21.44 -12.49
C PHE A 541 8.13 -20.77 -12.25
N GLN A 542 7.14 -21.56 -11.87
CA GLN A 542 5.88 -21.06 -11.34
C GLN A 542 6.02 -20.81 -9.84
N LEU A 543 5.70 -19.61 -9.41
CA LEU A 543 5.73 -19.21 -8.01
C LEU A 543 4.41 -19.56 -7.31
N ALA A 544 4.47 -19.73 -5.99
CA ALA A 544 3.30 -19.98 -5.15
C ALA A 544 2.25 -18.84 -5.20
N ASN A 545 2.65 -17.61 -5.56
CA ASN A 545 1.73 -16.48 -5.80
C ASN A 545 1.11 -16.47 -7.20
N GLY A 546 1.34 -17.48 -8.04
CA GLY A 546 0.78 -17.61 -9.39
C GLY A 546 1.60 -16.93 -10.49
N LYS A 547 2.61 -16.14 -10.15
CA LYS A 547 3.48 -15.49 -11.13
C LYS A 547 4.53 -16.46 -11.67
N ILE A 548 5.15 -16.10 -12.81
CA ILE A 548 6.22 -16.87 -13.42
C ILE A 548 7.52 -16.06 -13.32
N ALA A 549 8.61 -16.74 -12.94
CA ALA A 549 9.94 -16.14 -12.91
C ALA A 549 10.95 -17.05 -13.62
N ALA A 550 12.03 -16.47 -14.12
CA ALA A 550 13.08 -17.18 -14.81
C ALA A 550 14.46 -16.94 -14.20
N ALA A 551 15.26 -17.98 -14.13
CA ALA A 551 16.69 -17.93 -13.90
C ALA A 551 17.46 -17.75 -15.23
N GLY A 552 18.73 -17.43 -15.17
CA GLY A 552 19.60 -17.50 -16.35
C GLY A 552 19.83 -18.95 -16.80
N HIS A 553 19.71 -19.25 -18.09
CA HIS A 553 19.87 -20.64 -18.59
C HIS A 553 21.20 -21.28 -18.24
N LYS A 554 22.24 -20.50 -17.96
CA LYS A 554 23.58 -20.98 -17.59
C LYS A 554 23.80 -21.06 -16.09
N ASP A 555 22.78 -20.73 -15.30
CA ASP A 555 22.84 -20.75 -13.83
C ASP A 555 22.69 -22.19 -13.33
N ASP A 556 23.46 -22.56 -12.32
CA ASP A 556 23.43 -23.91 -11.76
C ASP A 556 22.04 -24.28 -11.21
N LEU A 557 21.31 -23.31 -10.68
CA LEU A 557 19.95 -23.50 -10.18
C LEU A 557 18.87 -23.52 -11.27
N ALA A 558 19.20 -23.27 -12.53
CA ALA A 558 18.25 -23.26 -13.65
C ALA A 558 17.55 -24.60 -13.86
N HIS A 559 18.19 -25.70 -13.44
CA HIS A 559 17.71 -27.07 -13.63
C HIS A 559 17.13 -27.72 -12.36
N GLU A 560 17.10 -26.99 -11.27
CA GLU A 560 16.47 -27.44 -10.03
C GLU A 560 14.94 -27.57 -10.19
N ALA A 561 14.38 -28.62 -9.58
CA ALA A 561 12.93 -28.84 -9.61
C ALA A 561 12.16 -27.82 -8.76
N TRP A 562 12.77 -27.39 -7.66
CA TRP A 562 12.18 -26.47 -6.71
C TRP A 562 13.20 -25.46 -6.21
N LEU A 563 12.75 -24.20 -6.09
CA LEU A 563 13.54 -23.11 -5.53
C LEU A 563 12.73 -22.34 -4.48
N ALA A 564 13.41 -21.77 -3.52
CA ALA A 564 12.92 -20.65 -2.71
C ALA A 564 13.60 -19.37 -3.20
N VAL A 565 12.81 -18.37 -3.60
CA VAL A 565 13.31 -17.14 -4.24
C VAL A 565 13.34 -16.01 -3.24
N ALA A 566 14.53 -15.47 -2.98
CA ALA A 566 14.73 -14.35 -2.08
C ALA A 566 14.57 -12.99 -2.77
N ASN A 567 15.15 -12.83 -3.97
CA ASN A 567 15.18 -11.58 -4.69
C ASN A 567 14.84 -11.76 -6.17
N MET A 568 13.90 -10.97 -6.68
CA MET A 568 13.41 -11.06 -8.05
C MET A 568 12.82 -9.73 -8.53
N ASP A 569 12.85 -9.49 -9.84
CA ASP A 569 12.12 -8.39 -10.50
C ASP A 569 10.92 -8.98 -11.27
N LEU A 570 9.76 -8.34 -11.14
CA LEU A 570 8.50 -8.79 -11.76
C LEU A 570 8.01 -7.84 -12.86
N ARG A 571 8.91 -7.12 -13.53
CA ARG A 571 8.53 -6.27 -14.65
C ARG A 571 8.13 -7.14 -15.85
N ASP A 572 7.15 -6.68 -16.61
CA ASP A 572 6.74 -7.24 -17.93
C ASP A 572 6.20 -8.69 -17.92
N GLY A 573 5.60 -9.13 -16.82
CA GLY A 573 4.88 -10.41 -16.75
C GLY A 573 5.76 -11.65 -16.53
N LEU A 574 7.05 -11.63 -16.90
CA LEU A 574 8.03 -12.66 -16.58
C LEU A 574 9.05 -12.12 -15.60
N GLY A 575 9.05 -12.64 -14.36
CA GLY A 575 10.01 -12.22 -13.35
C GLY A 575 11.43 -12.70 -13.67
N LYS A 576 12.44 -11.90 -13.28
CA LYS A 576 13.83 -12.33 -13.29
C LYS A 576 14.30 -12.61 -11.87
N ILE A 577 14.85 -13.80 -11.64
CA ILE A 577 15.39 -14.21 -10.34
C ILE A 577 16.82 -13.68 -10.22
N PHE A 578 17.13 -13.05 -9.08
CA PHE A 578 18.47 -12.56 -8.76
C PHE A 578 19.10 -13.30 -7.59
N MET A 579 18.30 -13.92 -6.71
CA MET A 579 18.78 -14.68 -5.57
C MET A 579 17.77 -15.73 -5.17
N ALA A 580 18.21 -16.97 -5.06
CA ALA A 580 17.39 -18.11 -4.69
C ALA A 580 18.26 -19.19 -4.01
N ALA A 581 17.63 -20.22 -3.45
CA ALA A 581 18.27 -21.42 -3.01
C ALA A 581 17.47 -22.65 -3.44
N PRO A 582 18.11 -23.84 -3.62
CA PRO A 582 17.41 -25.07 -3.93
C PRO A 582 16.53 -25.49 -2.76
N LEU A 583 15.39 -26.13 -3.06
CA LEU A 583 14.38 -26.47 -2.07
C LEU A 583 13.95 -27.93 -2.23
N ASN A 584 13.92 -28.67 -1.13
CA ASN A 584 13.43 -30.04 -1.12
C ASN A 584 11.90 -30.04 -0.93
N PRO A 585 11.11 -30.52 -1.90
CA PRO A 585 9.65 -30.50 -1.79
C PRO A 585 9.11 -31.34 -0.61
N LYS A 586 9.88 -32.28 -0.08
CA LYS A 586 9.48 -33.08 1.10
C LYS A 586 9.38 -32.21 2.35
N ASP A 587 10.18 -31.17 2.46
CA ASP A 587 10.16 -30.26 3.60
C ASP A 587 8.96 -29.32 3.58
N LEU A 588 8.24 -29.26 2.43
CA LEU A 588 7.06 -28.40 2.24
C LEU A 588 5.72 -29.11 2.53
N ILE A 589 5.73 -30.36 3.01
CA ILE A 589 4.49 -31.14 3.21
C ILE A 589 3.51 -30.39 4.13
N HIS A 590 4.01 -29.69 5.14
CA HIS A 590 3.19 -28.92 6.06
C HIS A 590 2.53 -27.68 5.45
N LEU A 591 3.03 -27.19 4.29
CA LEU A 591 2.43 -26.08 3.53
C LEU A 591 1.43 -26.55 2.49
N VAL A 592 1.31 -27.86 2.26
CA VAL A 592 0.36 -28.44 1.31
C VAL A 592 -1.05 -28.28 1.87
N LYS A 593 -1.89 -27.60 1.12
CA LYS A 593 -3.32 -27.47 1.43
C LYS A 593 -4.15 -28.21 0.40
N GLU A 594 -5.15 -28.92 0.87
CA GLU A 594 -6.17 -29.49 0.02
C GLU A 594 -7.23 -28.42 -0.24
N LYS A 595 -7.51 -28.15 -1.51
CA LYS A 595 -8.52 -27.19 -1.94
C LYS A 595 -9.36 -27.79 -3.07
N GLN A 596 -10.67 -27.67 -2.94
CA GLN A 596 -11.58 -27.94 -4.04
C GLN A 596 -11.50 -26.78 -5.05
N ASN A 597 -11.28 -27.13 -6.30
CA ASN A 597 -11.33 -26.22 -7.44
C ASN A 597 -12.57 -26.54 -8.25
N ILE A 598 -13.60 -25.73 -8.12
CA ILE A 598 -14.82 -25.81 -8.91
C ILE A 598 -14.89 -24.50 -9.70
N SER A 599 -14.71 -24.62 -11.01
CA SER A 599 -14.65 -23.47 -11.90
C SER A 599 -15.24 -23.82 -13.26
N TRP A 600 -15.63 -22.82 -14.03
CA TRP A 600 -16.11 -22.98 -15.38
C TRP A 600 -15.05 -22.52 -16.36
N ASP A 601 -14.71 -23.38 -17.33
CA ASP A 601 -13.78 -23.06 -18.41
C ASP A 601 -14.40 -23.45 -19.75
N THR A 602 -14.88 -22.46 -20.48
CA THR A 602 -15.55 -22.63 -21.78
C THR A 602 -14.63 -23.29 -22.80
N ARG A 603 -13.32 -23.02 -22.75
CA ARG A 603 -12.34 -23.61 -23.67
C ARG A 603 -12.09 -25.08 -23.41
N LYS A 604 -12.25 -25.53 -22.16
CA LYS A 604 -12.11 -26.93 -21.75
C LYS A 604 -13.44 -27.70 -21.77
N GLY A 605 -14.51 -27.06 -22.21
CA GLY A 605 -15.80 -27.70 -22.43
C GLY A 605 -16.79 -27.60 -21.28
N GLY A 606 -16.49 -26.84 -20.22
CA GLY A 606 -17.48 -26.56 -19.18
C GLY A 606 -16.91 -26.62 -17.75
N LEU A 607 -17.60 -27.34 -16.85
CA LEU A 607 -17.27 -27.43 -15.43
C LEU A 607 -15.97 -28.22 -15.20
N ILE A 608 -15.04 -27.61 -14.50
CA ILE A 608 -13.86 -28.26 -13.92
C ILE A 608 -14.12 -28.43 -12.43
N ALA A 609 -14.17 -29.66 -11.94
CA ALA A 609 -14.31 -29.97 -10.53
C ALA A 609 -13.20 -30.92 -10.11
N SER A 610 -12.28 -30.45 -9.30
CA SER A 610 -11.14 -31.22 -8.82
C SER A 610 -10.78 -30.88 -7.38
N THR A 611 -10.32 -31.88 -6.66
CA THR A 611 -9.59 -31.69 -5.40
C THR A 611 -8.12 -31.55 -5.73
N GLU A 612 -7.53 -30.45 -5.36
CA GLU A 612 -6.14 -30.10 -5.65
C GLU A 612 -5.33 -30.01 -4.36
N LEU A 613 -4.20 -30.74 -4.33
CA LEU A 613 -3.15 -30.53 -3.34
C LEU A 613 -2.26 -29.41 -3.85
N LYS A 614 -2.17 -28.30 -3.12
CA LYS A 614 -1.51 -27.07 -3.57
C LYS A 614 -0.56 -26.50 -2.52
N ILE A 615 0.50 -25.86 -3.04
CA ILE A 615 1.27 -24.88 -2.27
C ILE A 615 1.01 -23.50 -2.94
N GLY A 616 0.21 -22.65 -2.31
CA GLY A 616 -0.27 -21.44 -2.96
C GLY A 616 -1.00 -21.73 -4.26
N SER A 617 -0.46 -21.23 -5.39
CA SER A 617 -0.98 -21.46 -6.74
C SER A 617 -0.38 -22.68 -7.44
N ILE A 618 0.65 -23.31 -6.87
CA ILE A 618 1.30 -24.49 -7.45
C ILE A 618 0.48 -25.72 -7.15
N VAL A 619 -0.02 -26.40 -8.20
CA VAL A 619 -0.79 -27.63 -8.09
C VAL A 619 0.17 -28.81 -8.10
N LEU A 620 0.23 -29.56 -7.00
CA LEU A 620 1.06 -30.77 -6.86
C LEU A 620 0.34 -32.00 -7.41
N LYS A 621 -0.95 -32.11 -7.11
CA LYS A 621 -1.81 -33.22 -7.53
C LYS A 621 -3.23 -32.68 -7.71
N SER A 622 -3.87 -33.11 -8.78
CA SER A 622 -5.30 -32.84 -9.04
C SER A 622 -6.04 -34.17 -9.21
N SER A 623 -7.15 -34.30 -8.52
CA SER A 623 -8.01 -35.49 -8.59
C SER A 623 -9.45 -35.03 -8.88
N PRO A 624 -10.13 -35.59 -9.91
CA PRO A 624 -11.47 -35.14 -10.27
C PRO A 624 -12.50 -35.47 -9.15
N ILE A 625 -13.40 -34.52 -8.91
CA ILE A 625 -14.55 -34.69 -8.01
C ILE A 625 -15.73 -35.19 -8.81
N LYS A 626 -16.25 -36.38 -8.49
CA LYS A 626 -17.40 -36.98 -9.19
C LYS A 626 -18.71 -36.23 -8.89
N ASN A 627 -18.93 -35.85 -7.66
CA ASN A 627 -20.12 -35.14 -7.20
C ASN A 627 -19.70 -33.84 -6.48
N PRO A 628 -19.47 -32.76 -7.24
CA PRO A 628 -19.14 -31.47 -6.64
C PRO A 628 -20.32 -30.86 -5.90
N ASP A 629 -20.04 -30.03 -4.91
CA ASP A 629 -21.06 -29.28 -4.19
C ASP A 629 -21.88 -28.42 -5.14
N SER A 630 -23.21 -28.52 -5.06
CA SER A 630 -24.14 -27.86 -5.97
C SER A 630 -24.10 -26.34 -5.85
N GLU A 631 -23.90 -25.79 -4.66
CA GLU A 631 -23.78 -24.34 -4.47
C GLU A 631 -22.52 -23.78 -5.13
N LEU A 632 -21.41 -24.48 -5.02
CA LEU A 632 -20.16 -24.09 -5.66
C LEU A 632 -20.25 -24.23 -7.20
N VAL A 633 -21.00 -25.20 -7.70
CA VAL A 633 -21.28 -25.35 -9.14
C VAL A 633 -22.11 -24.17 -9.65
N ILE A 634 -23.19 -23.81 -8.94
CA ILE A 634 -24.03 -22.65 -9.27
C ILE A 634 -23.18 -21.37 -9.30
N GLU A 635 -22.34 -21.18 -8.29
CA GLU A 635 -21.47 -20.01 -8.18
C GLU A 635 -20.47 -19.96 -9.34
N ALA A 636 -19.82 -21.06 -9.69
CA ALA A 636 -18.87 -21.14 -10.80
C ALA A 636 -19.52 -20.80 -12.13
N ILE A 637 -20.73 -21.34 -12.42
CA ILE A 637 -21.46 -21.07 -13.66
C ILE A 637 -21.96 -19.63 -13.71
N CYS A 638 -22.54 -19.13 -12.62
CA CYS A 638 -23.02 -17.75 -12.55
C CYS A 638 -21.91 -16.72 -12.70
N ASN A 639 -20.72 -16.99 -12.12
CA ASN A 639 -19.52 -16.15 -12.32
C ASN A 639 -19.04 -16.19 -13.78
N ALA A 640 -19.09 -17.34 -14.44
CA ALA A 640 -18.75 -17.44 -15.85
C ALA A 640 -19.75 -16.64 -16.73
N ILE A 641 -21.06 -16.75 -16.48
CA ILE A 641 -22.10 -15.97 -17.16
C ILE A 641 -21.85 -14.47 -16.96
N LYS A 642 -21.51 -14.05 -15.76
CA LYS A 642 -21.18 -12.65 -15.47
C LYS A 642 -19.97 -12.16 -16.25
N THR A 643 -18.97 -13.01 -16.48
CA THR A 643 -17.70 -12.66 -17.12
C THR A 643 -17.75 -12.76 -18.64
N GLU A 644 -18.32 -13.82 -19.17
CA GLU A 644 -18.36 -14.13 -20.62
C GLU A 644 -19.65 -13.62 -21.31
N GLY A 645 -20.66 -13.24 -20.53
CA GLY A 645 -21.86 -12.59 -21.00
C GLY A 645 -22.79 -13.48 -21.83
N GLU A 646 -23.42 -12.89 -22.84
CA GLU A 646 -24.43 -13.49 -23.68
C GLU A 646 -23.93 -14.70 -24.48
N SER A 647 -22.63 -14.85 -24.66
CA SER A 647 -22.05 -15.96 -25.43
C SER A 647 -22.33 -17.35 -24.83
N LEU A 648 -22.66 -17.42 -23.54
CA LEU A 648 -22.95 -18.65 -22.80
C LEU A 648 -24.42 -19.04 -22.79
N LEU A 649 -25.35 -18.13 -23.11
CA LEU A 649 -26.80 -18.34 -23.04
C LEU A 649 -27.44 -18.05 -24.40
N ASP A 650 -28.56 -18.71 -24.72
CA ASP A 650 -29.31 -18.47 -25.97
C ASP A 650 -30.45 -17.49 -25.71
N PHE A 651 -30.21 -16.20 -25.93
CA PHE A 651 -31.22 -15.14 -25.80
C PHE A 651 -32.02 -14.99 -27.10
N THR A 652 -33.08 -15.80 -27.23
CA THR A 652 -33.99 -15.78 -28.35
C THR A 652 -34.84 -14.50 -28.39
N ASP A 653 -35.45 -14.20 -29.57
CA ASP A 653 -36.46 -13.14 -29.68
C ASP A 653 -37.60 -13.29 -28.68
N HIS A 654 -37.94 -14.54 -28.32
CA HIS A 654 -39.00 -14.85 -27.37
C HIS A 654 -38.58 -14.41 -25.96
N PHE A 655 -37.35 -14.67 -25.60
CA PHE A 655 -36.78 -14.20 -24.33
C PHE A 655 -36.70 -12.66 -24.25
N THR A 656 -36.23 -12.03 -25.31
CA THR A 656 -36.15 -10.56 -25.40
C THR A 656 -37.53 -9.91 -25.25
N GLN A 657 -38.57 -10.53 -25.85
CA GLN A 657 -39.94 -10.03 -25.68
C GLN A 657 -40.48 -10.23 -24.25
N LEU A 658 -40.11 -11.27 -23.56
CA LEU A 658 -40.44 -11.41 -22.12
C LEU A 658 -39.77 -10.29 -21.29
N GLN A 659 -38.51 -10.02 -21.54
CA GLN A 659 -37.82 -8.90 -20.90
C GLN A 659 -38.54 -7.56 -21.15
N ASN A 660 -38.93 -7.30 -22.40
CA ASN A 660 -39.62 -6.07 -22.81
C ASN A 660 -41.03 -5.97 -22.20
N ARG A 661 -41.75 -7.09 -22.07
CA ARG A 661 -43.05 -7.13 -21.37
C ARG A 661 -42.94 -6.76 -19.94
N ILE A 662 -41.97 -7.36 -19.22
CA ILE A 662 -41.69 -7.04 -17.82
C ILE A 662 -41.25 -5.58 -17.66
N GLY A 663 -40.35 -5.10 -18.53
CA GLY A 663 -39.88 -3.70 -18.53
C GLY A 663 -41.02 -2.72 -18.84
N SER A 664 -41.96 -3.07 -19.75
CA SER A 664 -43.16 -2.23 -20.00
C SER A 664 -44.02 -2.13 -18.74
N LEU A 665 -44.24 -3.21 -18.04
CA LEU A 665 -45.04 -3.19 -16.80
C LEU A 665 -44.32 -2.35 -15.69
N ALA A 666 -43.03 -2.49 -15.55
CA ALA A 666 -42.25 -1.66 -14.63
C ALA A 666 -42.35 -0.15 -14.95
N ALA A 667 -42.40 0.19 -16.26
CA ALA A 667 -42.56 1.57 -16.70
C ALA A 667 -44.00 2.10 -16.53
N TRP A 668 -45.01 1.25 -16.74
CA TRP A 668 -46.43 1.64 -16.62
C TRP A 668 -46.93 1.67 -15.18
N HIS A 669 -46.33 0.87 -14.30
CA HIS A 669 -46.69 0.71 -12.88
C HIS A 669 -45.48 0.94 -11.99
N PRO A 670 -44.91 2.13 -11.87
CA PRO A 670 -43.69 2.40 -11.12
C PRO A 670 -43.84 2.16 -9.60
N ASP A 671 -45.08 2.19 -9.11
CA ASP A 671 -45.39 1.93 -7.70
C ASP A 671 -45.44 0.43 -7.36
N GLU A 672 -45.49 -0.45 -8.38
CA GLU A 672 -45.45 -1.90 -8.23
C GLU A 672 -44.01 -2.40 -8.36
N GLN A 673 -43.61 -3.35 -7.50
CA GLN A 673 -42.24 -3.89 -7.47
C GLN A 673 -42.01 -4.93 -8.59
N TRP A 674 -41.90 -4.48 -9.84
CA TRP A 674 -41.49 -5.33 -10.94
C TRP A 674 -39.97 -5.50 -10.94
N PRO A 675 -39.44 -6.76 -11.15
CA PRO A 675 -37.99 -6.97 -11.17
C PRO A 675 -37.34 -6.33 -12.40
N GLN A 676 -36.08 -5.93 -12.24
CA GLN A 676 -35.27 -5.50 -13.38
C GLN A 676 -35.01 -6.70 -14.32
N SER A 677 -35.34 -6.55 -15.60
CA SER A 677 -35.25 -7.62 -16.59
C SER A 677 -34.32 -7.32 -17.76
N ASN A 678 -33.54 -6.22 -17.69
CA ASN A 678 -32.58 -5.92 -18.76
C ASN A 678 -31.42 -6.91 -18.75
N THR A 679 -30.82 -7.18 -19.90
CA THR A 679 -29.77 -8.19 -20.08
C THR A 679 -28.58 -7.95 -19.16
N THR A 680 -28.14 -6.71 -19.00
CA THR A 680 -27.00 -6.39 -18.13
C THR A 680 -27.27 -6.77 -16.67
N TYR A 681 -28.46 -6.46 -16.15
CA TYR A 681 -28.83 -6.83 -14.78
C TYR A 681 -28.92 -8.36 -14.62
N LEU A 682 -29.55 -9.05 -15.55
CA LEU A 682 -29.74 -10.50 -15.50
C LEU A 682 -28.41 -11.26 -15.56
N LEU A 683 -27.45 -10.81 -16.38
CA LEU A 683 -26.10 -11.39 -16.41
C LEU A 683 -25.33 -11.15 -15.12
N GLN A 684 -25.47 -9.98 -14.51
CA GLN A 684 -24.81 -9.67 -13.24
C GLN A 684 -25.40 -10.44 -12.06
N ASN A 685 -26.71 -10.71 -12.09
CA ASN A 685 -27.46 -11.37 -11.01
C ASN A 685 -27.95 -12.77 -11.42
N ALA A 686 -27.15 -13.48 -12.22
CA ALA A 686 -27.51 -14.78 -12.80
C ALA A 686 -27.92 -15.81 -11.72
N LYS A 687 -27.35 -15.75 -10.52
CA LYS A 687 -27.67 -16.66 -9.42
C LYS A 687 -29.14 -16.57 -8.98
N GLU A 688 -29.75 -15.38 -9.03
CA GLU A 688 -31.12 -15.15 -8.53
C GLU A 688 -32.18 -15.86 -9.39
N TRP A 689 -31.98 -15.92 -10.70
CA TRP A 689 -32.98 -16.46 -11.63
C TRP A 689 -32.57 -17.76 -12.32
N LEU A 690 -31.25 -18.03 -12.48
CA LEU A 690 -30.74 -19.27 -13.08
C LEU A 690 -30.28 -20.31 -12.08
N GLY A 691 -29.99 -19.93 -10.83
CA GLY A 691 -29.42 -20.83 -9.83
C GLY A 691 -30.06 -22.22 -9.77
N PRO A 692 -31.40 -22.36 -9.67
CA PRO A 692 -32.07 -23.67 -9.62
C PRO A 692 -31.87 -24.53 -10.87
N TYR A 693 -31.63 -23.90 -12.03
CA TYR A 693 -31.56 -24.58 -13.33
C TYR A 693 -30.14 -25.01 -13.70
N VAL A 694 -29.11 -24.41 -13.10
CA VAL A 694 -27.70 -24.66 -13.48
C VAL A 694 -26.98 -25.67 -12.57
N LYS A 695 -27.58 -26.11 -11.47
CA LYS A 695 -26.94 -27.02 -10.50
C LYS A 695 -26.43 -28.33 -11.10
N ASP A 696 -27.11 -28.88 -12.10
CA ASP A 696 -26.78 -30.16 -12.74
C ASP A 696 -26.03 -29.99 -14.07
N ILE A 697 -25.81 -28.77 -14.51
CA ILE A 697 -25.10 -28.46 -15.75
C ILE A 697 -23.59 -28.71 -15.58
N ARG A 698 -23.00 -29.40 -16.55
CA ARG A 698 -21.58 -29.75 -16.56
C ARG A 698 -20.87 -29.31 -17.82
N LYS A 699 -21.59 -29.15 -18.93
CA LYS A 699 -21.02 -28.84 -20.26
C LYS A 699 -21.56 -27.54 -20.82
N VAL A 700 -20.74 -26.89 -21.67
CA VAL A 700 -21.10 -25.62 -22.31
C VAL A 700 -22.36 -25.80 -23.20
N GLU A 701 -22.49 -26.95 -23.89
CA GLU A 701 -23.63 -27.23 -24.74
C GLU A 701 -24.96 -27.40 -23.97
N GLU A 702 -24.86 -27.89 -22.73
CA GLU A 702 -26.03 -28.01 -21.83
C GLU A 702 -26.47 -26.62 -21.39
N LEU A 703 -25.51 -25.72 -21.07
CA LEU A 703 -25.79 -24.35 -20.65
C LEU A 703 -26.42 -23.55 -21.78
N LYS A 704 -25.98 -23.72 -23.05
CA LYS A 704 -26.57 -23.09 -24.23
C LYS A 704 -27.96 -23.60 -24.57
N ARG A 705 -28.32 -24.82 -24.14
CA ARG A 705 -29.66 -25.38 -24.37
C ARG A 705 -30.65 -25.04 -23.23
N LEU A 706 -30.20 -24.34 -22.22
CA LEU A 706 -31.05 -23.97 -21.10
C LEU A 706 -32.19 -23.08 -21.60
N ASP A 707 -33.43 -23.41 -21.20
CA ASP A 707 -34.56 -22.55 -21.49
C ASP A 707 -34.58 -21.33 -20.56
N VAL A 708 -33.89 -20.28 -21.05
CA VAL A 708 -33.76 -19.02 -20.30
C VAL A 708 -35.12 -18.27 -20.20
N TYR A 709 -36.06 -18.54 -21.14
CA TYR A 709 -37.40 -17.95 -21.07
C TYR A 709 -38.17 -18.46 -19.88
N GLU A 710 -38.23 -19.78 -19.71
CA GLU A 710 -38.88 -20.43 -18.57
C GLU A 710 -38.19 -20.05 -17.24
N ALA A 711 -36.87 -19.98 -17.25
CA ALA A 711 -36.12 -19.58 -16.04
C ALA A 711 -36.46 -18.14 -15.60
N LEU A 712 -36.53 -17.20 -16.54
CA LEU A 712 -36.93 -15.81 -16.24
C LEU A 712 -38.41 -15.72 -15.85
N LEU A 713 -39.31 -16.44 -16.51
CA LEU A 713 -40.71 -16.45 -16.17
C LEU A 713 -40.95 -16.98 -14.76
N HIS A 714 -40.25 -18.06 -14.38
CA HIS A 714 -40.37 -18.62 -13.05
C HIS A 714 -39.69 -17.81 -11.95
N SER A 715 -38.85 -16.87 -12.30
CA SER A 715 -38.30 -15.89 -11.31
C SER A 715 -39.34 -14.87 -10.85
N LEU A 716 -40.46 -14.74 -11.60
CA LEU A 716 -41.61 -13.93 -11.21
C LEU A 716 -42.49 -14.71 -10.24
N THR A 717 -43.11 -14.01 -9.29
CA THR A 717 -44.14 -14.61 -8.44
C THR A 717 -45.36 -15.06 -9.29
N TRP A 718 -46.13 -16.02 -8.80
CA TRP A 718 -47.33 -16.46 -9.50
C TRP A 718 -48.29 -15.31 -9.80
N GLU A 719 -48.47 -14.37 -8.91
CA GLU A 719 -49.30 -13.17 -9.10
C GLU A 719 -48.75 -12.29 -10.21
N GLN A 720 -47.43 -12.09 -10.26
CA GLN A 720 -46.77 -11.32 -11.31
C GLN A 720 -46.92 -12.00 -12.69
N GLN A 721 -46.82 -13.31 -12.76
CA GLN A 721 -47.03 -14.05 -14.00
C GLN A 721 -48.47 -13.88 -14.50
N GLN A 722 -49.47 -13.93 -13.63
CA GLN A 722 -50.90 -13.69 -13.99
C GLN A 722 -51.08 -12.24 -14.45
N LEU A 723 -50.53 -11.27 -13.76
CA LEU A 723 -50.60 -9.86 -14.16
C LEU A 723 -49.88 -9.60 -15.49
N LEU A 724 -48.73 -10.24 -15.72
CA LEU A 724 -48.00 -10.15 -16.98
C LEU A 724 -48.90 -10.57 -18.20
N GLU A 725 -49.63 -11.69 -18.05
CA GLU A 725 -50.53 -12.15 -19.14
C GLU A 725 -51.75 -11.27 -19.28
N GLN A 726 -52.26 -10.70 -18.22
CA GLN A 726 -53.45 -9.81 -18.28
C GLN A 726 -53.11 -8.41 -18.80
N LEU A 727 -52.00 -7.81 -18.34
CA LEU A 727 -51.66 -6.41 -18.61
C LEU A 727 -50.81 -6.25 -19.86
N ALA A 728 -49.91 -7.19 -20.14
CA ALA A 728 -49.03 -7.19 -21.29
C ALA A 728 -49.07 -8.55 -22.01
N PRO A 729 -50.18 -9.01 -22.57
CA PRO A 729 -50.32 -10.30 -23.23
C PRO A 729 -49.34 -10.46 -24.40
N ALA A 730 -48.77 -11.65 -24.55
CA ALA A 730 -47.83 -11.89 -25.66
C ALA A 730 -48.48 -11.83 -27.07
N LYS A 731 -49.78 -12.10 -27.18
CA LYS A 731 -50.50 -12.12 -28.44
C LYS A 731 -51.91 -11.52 -28.26
N LEU A 732 -52.41 -10.90 -29.29
CA LEU A 732 -53.78 -10.41 -29.37
C LEU A 732 -54.57 -11.22 -30.42
N GLU A 733 -55.75 -11.62 -30.09
CA GLU A 733 -56.69 -12.23 -31.01
C GLU A 733 -57.41 -11.11 -31.79
N VAL A 734 -57.34 -11.16 -33.12
CA VAL A 734 -57.97 -10.22 -34.02
C VAL A 734 -59.22 -10.79 -34.58
N PRO A 735 -60.15 -10.00 -35.20
CA PRO A 735 -61.46 -10.49 -35.71
C PRO A 735 -61.39 -11.68 -36.65
N SER A 736 -60.27 -11.93 -37.31
CA SER A 736 -60.10 -13.12 -38.18
C SER A 736 -59.88 -14.41 -37.35
N GLY A 737 -59.82 -14.39 -36.03
CA GLY A 737 -59.38 -15.50 -35.14
C GLY A 737 -57.88 -15.73 -35.07
N SER A 738 -57.09 -14.93 -35.77
CA SER A 738 -55.62 -15.05 -35.72
C SER A 738 -55.10 -14.44 -34.44
N LYS A 739 -54.14 -15.15 -33.81
CA LYS A 739 -53.41 -14.62 -32.64
C LYS A 739 -52.13 -13.94 -33.09
N ILE A 740 -52.15 -12.61 -33.14
CA ILE A 740 -51.03 -11.78 -33.60
C ILE A 740 -50.13 -11.45 -32.44
N ARG A 741 -48.81 -11.58 -32.63
CA ARG A 741 -47.77 -11.21 -31.65
C ARG A 741 -47.80 -9.68 -31.42
N ILE A 742 -47.71 -9.30 -30.18
CA ILE A 742 -47.49 -7.92 -29.77
C ILE A 742 -46.02 -7.72 -29.51
N GLU A 743 -45.44 -6.68 -30.08
CA GLU A 743 -44.03 -6.31 -29.84
C GLU A 743 -43.99 -5.21 -28.81
N TYR A 744 -43.31 -5.52 -27.66
CA TYR A 744 -43.16 -4.64 -26.52
C TYR A 744 -41.76 -4.03 -26.47
N PHE A 745 -41.64 -2.89 -25.76
CA PHE A 745 -40.39 -2.16 -25.56
C PHE A 745 -40.17 -1.94 -24.07
N ALA A 746 -38.97 -2.20 -23.60
CA ALA A 746 -38.63 -2.15 -22.14
C ALA A 746 -38.86 -0.78 -21.46
N ASN A 747 -38.90 0.30 -22.26
CA ASN A 747 -39.15 1.67 -21.79
C ASN A 747 -40.64 2.01 -21.62
N GLY A 748 -41.55 1.04 -21.82
CA GLY A 748 -42.99 1.26 -21.73
C GLY A 748 -43.62 2.05 -22.89
N SER A 749 -42.91 2.23 -24.03
CA SER A 749 -43.50 2.81 -25.25
C SER A 749 -44.67 1.99 -25.75
N GLN A 750 -45.54 2.61 -26.56
CA GLN A 750 -46.70 1.94 -27.14
C GLN A 750 -46.29 0.66 -27.89
N PRO A 751 -46.87 -0.48 -27.55
CA PRO A 751 -46.57 -1.74 -28.24
C PRO A 751 -47.04 -1.73 -29.70
N ILE A 752 -46.35 -2.48 -30.54
CA ILE A 752 -46.63 -2.58 -31.97
C ILE A 752 -47.33 -3.90 -32.26
N ILE A 753 -48.38 -3.83 -33.08
CA ILE A 753 -49.06 -5.00 -33.63
C ILE A 753 -48.96 -4.93 -35.16
N ALA A 754 -48.18 -5.80 -35.76
CA ALA A 754 -48.04 -5.93 -37.20
C ALA A 754 -49.05 -6.96 -37.74
N VAL A 755 -50.11 -6.51 -38.38
CA VAL A 755 -51.24 -7.33 -38.78
C VAL A 755 -51.67 -7.00 -40.22
N ARG A 756 -52.08 -8.04 -40.99
CA ARG A 756 -52.58 -7.79 -42.31
C ARG A 756 -53.94 -7.06 -42.25
N LEU A 757 -54.12 -6.09 -43.14
CA LEU A 757 -55.30 -5.25 -43.16
C LEU A 757 -56.64 -6.05 -43.22
N GLN A 758 -56.66 -7.21 -43.90
CA GLN A 758 -57.82 -8.07 -43.98
C GLN A 758 -58.22 -8.77 -42.70
N GLU A 759 -57.28 -8.90 -41.78
CA GLU A 759 -57.50 -9.59 -40.49
C GLU A 759 -58.15 -8.68 -39.46
N VAL A 760 -58.16 -7.36 -39.69
CA VAL A 760 -58.71 -6.35 -38.75
C VAL A 760 -60.01 -5.74 -39.26
N PHE A 761 -60.60 -6.22 -40.38
CA PHE A 761 -61.94 -5.79 -40.81
C PHE A 761 -62.98 -6.10 -39.75
N GLY A 762 -63.94 -5.20 -39.53
CA GLY A 762 -64.90 -5.30 -38.44
C GLY A 762 -64.40 -4.83 -37.07
N MET A 763 -63.12 -4.47 -36.98
CA MET A 763 -62.56 -3.92 -35.73
C MET A 763 -62.88 -2.42 -35.66
N THR A 764 -63.57 -2.00 -34.61
CA THR A 764 -64.05 -0.63 -34.49
C THR A 764 -63.01 0.28 -33.85
N ASP A 765 -62.20 -0.23 -32.93
CA ASP A 765 -61.30 0.59 -32.18
C ASP A 765 -59.87 0.00 -32.21
N THR A 766 -58.89 0.88 -32.00
CA THR A 766 -57.51 0.48 -31.88
C THR A 766 -57.34 -0.42 -30.64
N PRO A 767 -56.74 -1.61 -30.79
CA PRO A 767 -56.48 -2.49 -29.66
C PRO A 767 -55.67 -1.80 -28.56
N THR A 768 -55.98 -2.18 -27.34
CA THR A 768 -55.32 -1.67 -26.15
C THR A 768 -54.76 -2.79 -25.30
N VAL A 769 -53.73 -2.50 -24.54
CA VAL A 769 -53.16 -3.35 -23.45
C VAL A 769 -53.24 -2.60 -22.11
N ASN A 770 -52.76 -3.18 -21.05
CA ASN A 770 -52.78 -2.61 -19.69
C ASN A 770 -54.21 -2.18 -19.27
N LYS A 771 -55.17 -3.12 -19.38
CA LYS A 771 -56.59 -2.90 -19.08
C LYS A 771 -57.20 -1.69 -19.79
N GLY A 772 -56.81 -1.40 -21.02
CA GLY A 772 -57.32 -0.28 -21.80
C GLY A 772 -56.49 1.03 -21.70
N ASN A 773 -55.53 1.13 -20.80
CA ASN A 773 -54.78 2.36 -20.56
C ASN A 773 -53.75 2.68 -21.66
N ILE A 774 -53.23 1.69 -22.36
CA ILE A 774 -52.20 1.87 -23.39
C ILE A 774 -52.75 1.42 -24.75
N LYS A 775 -52.82 2.38 -25.70
CA LYS A 775 -53.14 2.07 -27.10
C LYS A 775 -51.95 1.45 -27.82
N THR A 776 -52.19 0.46 -28.66
CA THR A 776 -51.16 -0.13 -29.52
C THR A 776 -50.97 0.69 -30.81
N VAL A 777 -49.79 0.56 -31.40
CA VAL A 777 -49.52 1.05 -32.75
C VAL A 777 -49.78 -0.07 -33.74
N LEU A 778 -50.75 0.09 -34.64
CA LEU A 778 -51.03 -0.88 -35.69
C LEU A 778 -50.13 -0.63 -36.89
N HIS A 779 -49.27 -1.59 -37.21
CA HIS A 779 -48.62 -1.68 -38.50
C HIS A 779 -49.50 -2.54 -39.40
N LEU A 780 -50.35 -1.86 -40.19
CA LEU A 780 -51.21 -2.50 -41.15
C LEU A 780 -50.38 -3.00 -42.33
N LEU A 781 -50.47 -4.29 -42.61
CA LEU A 781 -49.69 -4.95 -43.66
C LEU A 781 -50.55 -5.28 -44.85
N SER A 782 -49.95 -5.24 -46.04
CA SER A 782 -50.53 -5.79 -47.26
C SER A 782 -50.67 -7.33 -47.15
N PRO A 783 -51.45 -7.97 -48.09
CA PRO A 783 -51.47 -9.42 -48.18
C PRO A 783 -50.12 -10.09 -48.32
N GLY A 784 -49.11 -9.40 -48.81
CA GLY A 784 -47.72 -9.83 -48.95
C GLY A 784 -46.82 -9.43 -47.78
N TYR A 785 -47.39 -9.09 -46.62
CA TYR A 785 -46.70 -8.71 -45.38
C TYR A 785 -45.80 -7.47 -45.51
N LYS A 786 -46.09 -6.56 -46.45
CA LYS A 786 -45.38 -5.28 -46.53
C LYS A 786 -46.17 -4.21 -45.77
N PRO A 787 -45.53 -3.36 -44.97
CA PRO A 787 -46.19 -2.26 -44.30
C PRO A 787 -46.87 -1.34 -45.32
N VAL A 788 -48.12 -0.96 -45.05
CA VAL A 788 -48.93 -0.04 -45.94
C VAL A 788 -49.39 1.17 -45.14
N GLN A 789 -49.64 1.02 -43.87
CA GLN A 789 -50.02 2.14 -42.99
C GLN A 789 -49.59 1.84 -41.56
N VAL A 790 -49.19 2.90 -40.83
CA VAL A 790 -48.96 2.87 -39.40
C VAL A 790 -50.00 3.81 -38.76
N THR A 791 -50.76 3.30 -37.81
CA THR A 791 -51.74 4.12 -37.10
C THR A 791 -51.92 3.76 -35.66
N THR A 792 -52.19 4.74 -34.85
CA THR A 792 -52.62 4.64 -33.44
C THR A 792 -54.12 4.88 -33.29
N ASP A 793 -54.82 5.21 -34.41
CA ASP A 793 -56.26 5.50 -34.49
C ASP A 793 -56.86 4.78 -35.69
N LEU A 794 -57.30 3.54 -35.46
CA LEU A 794 -57.88 2.70 -36.43
C LEU A 794 -59.23 3.29 -37.00
N LYS A 795 -59.97 4.00 -36.15
CA LYS A 795 -61.18 4.70 -36.50
C LYS A 795 -60.92 5.78 -37.54
N SER A 796 -59.95 6.63 -37.28
CA SER A 796 -59.51 7.64 -38.24
C SER A 796 -59.00 7.05 -39.55
N PHE A 797 -58.27 5.94 -39.48
CA PHE A 797 -57.80 5.23 -40.67
C PHE A 797 -58.93 4.72 -41.53
N TRP A 798 -59.96 4.07 -40.93
CA TRP A 798 -61.12 3.61 -41.67
C TRP A 798 -61.90 4.75 -42.40
N ASN A 799 -62.08 5.87 -41.71
CA ASN A 799 -62.81 7.01 -42.23
C ASN A 799 -62.07 7.79 -43.32
N ASN A 800 -60.79 7.99 -43.15
CA ASN A 800 -60.01 8.96 -43.91
C ASN A 800 -59.07 8.33 -44.94
N THR A 801 -58.42 7.25 -44.61
CA THR A 801 -57.23 6.74 -45.36
C THR A 801 -57.51 5.40 -46.05
N TYR A 802 -58.41 4.62 -45.51
CA TYR A 802 -58.70 3.27 -46.03
C TYR A 802 -59.04 3.24 -47.52
N HIS A 803 -59.88 4.16 -48.03
CA HIS A 803 -60.28 4.20 -49.38
C HIS A 803 -59.13 4.40 -50.39
N GLU A 804 -58.17 5.16 -50.05
CA GLU A 804 -56.95 5.36 -50.84
C GLU A 804 -56.07 4.11 -50.83
N VAL A 805 -55.81 3.58 -49.65
CA VAL A 805 -55.03 2.35 -49.44
C VAL A 805 -55.72 1.17 -50.17
N LYS A 806 -57.01 1.07 -50.08
CA LYS A 806 -57.80 0.05 -50.78
C LYS A 806 -57.58 0.12 -52.28
N LYS A 807 -57.71 1.29 -52.94
CA LYS A 807 -57.47 1.48 -54.36
C LYS A 807 -56.08 0.99 -54.78
N GLU A 808 -55.06 1.31 -54.02
CA GLU A 808 -53.69 0.90 -54.31
C GLU A 808 -53.52 -0.60 -54.15
N LEU A 809 -53.99 -1.18 -53.05
CA LEU A 809 -53.81 -2.58 -52.73
C LEU A 809 -54.68 -3.48 -53.59
N GLN A 810 -55.90 -3.07 -53.96
CA GLN A 810 -56.79 -3.80 -54.82
C GLN A 810 -56.21 -4.00 -56.25
N ARG A 811 -55.49 -2.98 -56.70
CA ARG A 811 -54.77 -3.04 -57.99
C ARG A 811 -53.59 -4.02 -57.90
N ARG A 812 -52.89 -4.10 -56.76
CA ARG A 812 -51.72 -4.96 -56.55
C ARG A 812 -52.09 -6.37 -56.13
N TYR A 813 -53.21 -6.54 -55.42
CA TYR A 813 -53.73 -7.81 -54.91
C TYR A 813 -55.21 -8.03 -55.25
N PRO A 814 -55.60 -8.17 -56.53
CA PRO A 814 -57.02 -8.19 -57.00
C PRO A 814 -57.79 -9.42 -56.52
N LYS A 815 -57.10 -10.48 -56.04
CA LYS A 815 -57.70 -11.72 -55.56
C LYS A 815 -58.07 -11.74 -54.08
N HIS A 816 -57.80 -10.64 -53.39
CA HIS A 816 -58.09 -10.48 -51.98
C HIS A 816 -59.36 -9.68 -51.73
N ALA A 817 -59.97 -9.83 -50.55
CA ALA A 817 -61.15 -9.10 -50.14
C ALA A 817 -60.84 -7.62 -49.90
N TRP A 818 -61.58 -6.71 -50.60
CA TRP A 818 -61.49 -5.25 -50.49
C TRP A 818 -62.86 -4.62 -50.33
N PRO A 819 -63.55 -4.80 -49.17
CA PRO A 819 -64.91 -4.33 -48.96
C PRO A 819 -64.97 -2.80 -49.04
N ASP A 820 -66.16 -2.30 -49.42
CA ASP A 820 -66.45 -0.87 -49.48
C ASP A 820 -66.60 -0.29 -48.07
N ASP A 821 -67.16 -1.05 -47.16
CA ASP A 821 -67.30 -0.75 -45.78
C ASP A 821 -66.46 -1.67 -44.92
N PRO A 822 -65.30 -1.18 -44.36
CA PRO A 822 -64.41 -1.97 -43.52
C PRO A 822 -64.98 -2.23 -42.13
N TRP A 823 -66.01 -1.48 -41.70
CA TRP A 823 -66.52 -1.55 -40.34
C TRP A 823 -67.35 -2.81 -40.06
N ILE A 824 -68.11 -3.25 -41.11
CA ILE A 824 -69.01 -4.42 -41.04
C ILE A 824 -68.48 -5.63 -41.81
N ALA A 825 -67.30 -5.46 -42.40
CA ALA A 825 -66.77 -6.51 -43.25
C ALA A 825 -66.22 -7.68 -42.39
N THR A 826 -66.39 -8.91 -42.83
CA THR A 826 -65.89 -10.09 -42.19
C THR A 826 -64.35 -10.16 -42.37
N ALA A 827 -63.59 -10.27 -41.29
CA ALA A 827 -62.19 -10.45 -41.35
C ALA A 827 -61.74 -11.80 -41.87
N VAL A 828 -60.63 -11.84 -42.60
CA VAL A 828 -60.20 -13.07 -43.29
C VAL A 828 -58.76 -13.39 -43.04
N ALA A 829 -58.50 -14.50 -42.33
CA ALA A 829 -57.14 -14.94 -41.93
C ALA A 829 -56.24 -15.34 -43.09
N LYS A 830 -56.79 -15.94 -44.17
CA LYS A 830 -56.08 -16.40 -45.41
C LYS A 830 -56.14 -15.47 -46.58
N GLY A 831 -56.81 -14.34 -46.45
CA GLY A 831 -56.86 -13.25 -47.45
C GLY A 831 -57.47 -13.50 -48.80
N ARG A 832 -57.92 -14.69 -49.15
CA ARG A 832 -58.63 -14.99 -50.40
C ARG A 832 -60.10 -14.85 -50.19
N SER A 833 -60.77 -14.15 -51.15
CA SER A 833 -62.21 -14.06 -51.15
C SER A 833 -62.81 -15.47 -51.29
N THR A 834 -63.58 -15.90 -50.31
CA THR A 834 -64.60 -16.94 -50.54
C THR A 834 -65.63 -16.32 -51.42
N LYS A 835 -65.81 -16.81 -52.67
CA LYS A 835 -66.86 -16.36 -53.53
C LYS A 835 -68.16 -16.36 -52.71
N PHE A 836 -68.82 -15.21 -52.69
CA PHE A 836 -70.20 -15.10 -52.31
C PHE A 836 -71.04 -15.69 -53.45
#